data_bc120555dcbc6670787d24493685725a
#
_entry.id   bc120555dcbc6670787d24493685725a
#
_cell.length_a   1.000
_cell.length_b   1.000
_cell.length_c   1.000
_cell.angle_alpha   90.00
_cell.angle_beta   90.00
_cell.angle_gamma   90.00
#
_symmetry.space_group_name_H-M   'P 1'
#
loop_
_entity.id
_entity.type
_entity.pdbx_description
1 polymer ?
#
loop_
_entity_poly.entity_id
_entity_poly.type
_entity_poly.pdbx_seq_one_letter_code
_entity_poly.pdbx_strand_id
1 'polypeptide(L)'
;MTGPTNESKPPRQPAEAVSSFDPDEPETPAPLPKPPPPVAAPHWLSALLKPKPAPIDWKRATRAAVAIAAPIAVGLAAGQLAIGILVSIGSLVGTVTAVSGPYRDRWRRTGLSVLAGAIGFLLGDLVGEHGWWTTGLIVLVAAISALLAAAGNNSSLASLQLLVYVVLGTHESTVVGPMLAVGCFLGGAAFALLLSVAAWPVRATAPERALVAKVYDQLVALLSSAGTPAAGSARQQLTAALNSAYDALLTARSHLQGRDQIYRRLFVALSETTPVVEAAVALINARHRPPKSLIDAVAAVGAAIHDDAPMPELALPETGSPRVLALTEGLYGVIDAMSSDRPAPNLPTTKRRRSDRFQTWLDEMLGGRAVWLHALRLALCMAVAGLLVNMLPFDRSYWVFLTVAIVLKPDFGSVFGRAILRGGGTFVGALVGAGILAINPNGWVLALLVAIIGFLLPIAQVRNYGMFATVLTPLVVVQLDLGRAGTWDLVLARLLDTIVGCVVVLIFGYLLWPASRTPQVGGKLADAIRAVSRYADRALRADPRGRSSLRRRTYRQLSDLRTEFQRVLVEPFTAGRRAAAWYPSIVALERLTSSITRIAVEIDHGEPIPPDTEVDRLVTILTALADAVRDGDPVPEPPVSSDPIIGPVCADVAQVIAGLRGPDLDSVRPFAPLRRLLPRAQQR
;
A
#
# COMPACT_ATOMS: atom_id res chain seq x y z
N MET A 1 55.68 9.54 51.09
CA MET A 1 54.33 9.64 51.56
C MET A 1 53.38 9.15 50.49
N THR A 2 52.88 8.03 50.72
CA THR A 2 52.12 7.06 49.98
C THR A 2 50.74 7.56 49.57
N GLY A 3 50.42 7.54 48.27
CA GLY A 3 49.08 7.66 47.77
C GLY A 3 48.49 6.30 47.41
N PRO A 4 47.18 6.08 47.48
CA PRO A 4 46.56 4.76 47.42
C PRO A 4 46.42 4.25 45.97
N THR A 5 46.69 2.99 45.84
CA THR A 5 46.61 2.16 44.66
C THR A 5 45.15 2.01 44.19
N ASN A 6 44.96 2.24 42.89
CA ASN A 6 43.71 2.05 42.17
C ASN A 6 43.60 0.55 41.81
N GLU A 7 42.76 -0.21 42.51
CA GLU A 7 42.39 -1.57 42.15
C GLU A 7 41.51 -1.60 40.92
N SER A 8 42.06 -2.08 39.81
CA SER A 8 41.33 -2.36 38.60
C SER A 8 40.43 -3.59 38.74
N LYS A 9 39.12 -3.35 38.63
CA LYS A 9 38.07 -4.39 38.57
C LYS A 9 38.24 -5.24 37.31
N PRO A 10 38.24 -6.57 37.39
CA PRO A 10 38.40 -7.41 36.19
C PRO A 10 37.18 -7.31 35.29
N PRO A 11 37.33 -7.47 33.95
CA PRO A 11 36.22 -7.44 33.00
C PRO A 11 35.32 -8.65 33.20
N ARG A 12 33.99 -8.39 33.28
CA ARG A 12 32.96 -9.42 33.25
C ARG A 12 33.02 -10.19 31.94
N GLN A 13 33.33 -11.47 31.98
CA GLN A 13 33.16 -12.40 30.89
C GLN A 13 31.65 -12.53 30.55
N PRO A 14 31.27 -12.53 29.28
CA PRO A 14 29.90 -12.87 28.88
C PRO A 14 29.73 -14.39 29.14
N ALA A 15 28.71 -14.76 29.89
CA ALA A 15 28.30 -16.12 30.10
C ALA A 15 27.87 -16.73 28.76
N GLU A 16 28.65 -17.55 28.18
CA GLU A 16 28.28 -18.51 27.14
C GLU A 16 27.36 -19.58 27.76
N ALA A 17 26.05 -19.38 27.65
CA ALA A 17 25.09 -20.47 27.81
C ALA A 17 25.06 -21.26 26.50
N VAL A 18 26.03 -22.16 26.32
CA VAL A 18 25.91 -23.24 25.37
C VAL A 18 24.95 -24.25 25.99
N SER A 19 23.68 -24.19 25.60
CA SER A 19 22.73 -25.26 25.83
C SER A 19 23.18 -26.44 24.97
N SER A 20 23.80 -27.45 25.57
CA SER A 20 24.03 -28.78 24.98
C SER A 20 22.63 -29.39 24.74
N PHE A 21 22.28 -29.55 23.48
CA PHE A 21 21.10 -30.27 23.06
C PHE A 21 21.33 -31.76 23.25
N ASP A 22 20.62 -32.37 24.20
CA ASP A 22 20.56 -33.81 24.38
C ASP A 22 19.32 -34.33 23.62
N PRO A 23 19.50 -35.18 22.57
CA PRO A 23 18.36 -35.62 21.76
C PRO A 23 17.46 -36.65 22.47
N ASP A 24 17.83 -37.17 23.64
CA ASP A 24 17.10 -38.23 24.36
C ASP A 24 16.37 -37.74 25.63
N GLU A 25 16.40 -36.44 25.93
CA GLU A 25 15.66 -35.90 27.05
C GLU A 25 14.16 -35.78 26.70
N PRO A 26 13.23 -36.49 27.41
CA PRO A 26 11.81 -36.38 27.12
C PRO A 26 11.34 -34.94 27.39
N GLU A 27 10.88 -34.26 26.34
CA GLU A 27 10.33 -32.90 26.42
C GLU A 27 9.17 -32.89 27.42
N THR A 28 9.43 -32.45 28.62
CA THR A 28 8.36 -32.04 29.55
C THR A 28 7.61 -30.87 28.91
N PRO A 29 6.28 -30.96 28.71
CA PRO A 29 5.54 -29.87 28.08
C PRO A 29 5.78 -28.59 28.90
N ALA A 30 6.50 -27.66 28.32
CA ALA A 30 6.74 -26.35 28.92
C ALA A 30 5.39 -25.69 29.26
N PRO A 31 5.24 -25.11 30.45
CA PRO A 31 4.00 -24.43 30.82
C PRO A 31 3.65 -23.41 29.73
N LEU A 32 2.40 -23.42 29.27
CA LEU A 32 1.90 -22.53 28.21
C LEU A 32 2.41 -21.11 28.48
N PRO A 33 3.14 -20.50 27.55
CA PRO A 33 3.71 -19.17 27.75
C PRO A 33 2.57 -18.20 28.03
N LYS A 34 2.70 -17.43 29.11
CA LYS A 34 1.74 -16.36 29.46
C LYS A 34 1.44 -15.55 28.19
N PRO A 35 0.16 -15.27 27.90
CA PRO A 35 -0.19 -14.50 26.72
C PRO A 35 0.60 -13.17 26.74
N PRO A 36 1.24 -12.80 25.62
CA PRO A 36 1.95 -11.53 25.57
C PRO A 36 0.98 -10.38 25.86
N PRO A 37 1.42 -9.32 26.52
CA PRO A 37 0.57 -8.18 26.86
C PRO A 37 -0.09 -7.63 25.58
N PRO A 38 -1.33 -7.11 25.64
CA PRO A 38 -2.02 -6.56 24.49
C PRO A 38 -1.19 -5.45 23.84
N VAL A 39 -0.93 -5.60 22.56
CA VAL A 39 -0.12 -4.64 21.80
C VAL A 39 -0.96 -3.39 21.55
N ALA A 40 -0.56 -2.25 22.10
CA ALA A 40 -1.25 -0.98 21.87
C ALA A 40 -1.13 -0.52 20.41
N ALA A 41 -2.19 0.07 19.88
CA ALA A 41 -2.17 0.68 18.55
C ALA A 41 -1.16 1.85 18.52
N PRO A 42 -0.44 2.05 17.39
CA PRO A 42 0.46 3.18 17.25
C PRO A 42 -0.31 4.50 17.29
N HIS A 43 0.32 5.56 17.83
CA HIS A 43 -0.30 6.88 17.83
C HIS A 43 -0.58 7.35 16.41
N TRP A 44 -1.76 7.90 16.15
CA TRP A 44 -2.23 8.27 14.80
C TRP A 44 -1.25 9.18 14.03
N LEU A 45 -0.64 10.15 14.70
CA LEU A 45 0.31 11.08 14.10
C LEU A 45 1.60 10.36 13.68
N SER A 46 2.11 9.45 14.52
CA SER A 46 3.29 8.64 14.18
C SER A 46 2.99 7.68 13.01
N ALA A 47 1.79 7.12 12.96
CA ALA A 47 1.35 6.28 11.84
C ALA A 47 1.23 7.08 10.54
N LEU A 48 0.77 8.35 10.63
CA LEU A 48 0.63 9.25 9.50
C LEU A 48 1.98 9.72 8.94
N LEU A 49 2.92 10.08 9.82
CA LEU A 49 4.22 10.65 9.42
C LEU A 49 5.26 9.58 9.06
N LYS A 50 5.13 8.35 9.57
CA LYS A 50 6.12 7.29 9.36
C LYS A 50 6.24 6.92 7.88
N PRO A 51 7.44 7.06 7.25
CA PRO A 51 7.63 6.65 5.88
C PRO A 51 7.58 5.12 5.77
N LYS A 52 6.96 4.63 4.71
CA LYS A 52 6.97 3.19 4.40
C LYS A 52 8.39 2.77 4.01
N PRO A 53 8.94 1.71 4.59
CA PRO A 53 10.21 1.17 4.14
C PRO A 53 10.03 0.63 2.72
N ALA A 54 10.70 1.25 1.76
CA ALA A 54 10.68 0.81 0.36
C ALA A 54 12.08 0.96 -0.23
N PRO A 55 12.59 -0.05 -0.96
CA PRO A 55 13.85 0.07 -1.68
C PRO A 55 13.75 1.16 -2.74
N ILE A 56 14.87 1.80 -3.03
CA ILE A 56 14.94 2.84 -4.04
C ILE A 56 14.98 2.17 -5.43
N ASP A 57 13.97 2.44 -6.26
CA ASP A 57 13.97 2.07 -7.68
C ASP A 57 14.77 3.11 -8.47
N TRP A 58 16.10 2.93 -8.51
CA TRP A 58 17.04 3.82 -9.20
C TRP A 58 16.68 4.02 -10.67
N LYS A 59 16.25 2.95 -11.36
CA LYS A 59 15.87 2.99 -12.78
C LYS A 59 14.64 3.87 -13.00
N ARG A 60 13.67 3.82 -12.11
CA ARG A 60 12.47 4.66 -12.16
C ARG A 60 12.83 6.11 -11.82
N ALA A 61 13.66 6.34 -10.81
CA ALA A 61 14.10 7.66 -10.38
C ALA A 61 14.88 8.39 -11.51
N THR A 62 15.83 7.70 -12.14
CA THR A 62 16.60 8.26 -13.27
C THR A 62 15.72 8.57 -14.46
N ARG A 63 14.79 7.67 -14.85
CA ARG A 63 13.84 7.95 -15.93
C ARG A 63 12.96 9.15 -15.65
N ALA A 64 12.51 9.32 -14.39
CA ALA A 64 11.71 10.47 -13.97
C ALA A 64 12.49 11.77 -14.11
N ALA A 65 13.77 11.80 -13.66
CA ALA A 65 14.66 12.94 -13.83
C ALA A 65 14.80 13.34 -15.29
N VAL A 66 15.12 12.37 -16.16
CA VAL A 66 15.27 12.60 -17.61
C VAL A 66 13.96 13.05 -18.24
N ALA A 67 12.85 12.37 -17.93
CA ALA A 67 11.54 12.69 -18.53
C ALA A 67 11.10 14.13 -18.24
N ILE A 68 11.38 14.64 -17.03
CA ILE A 68 10.94 15.97 -16.59
C ILE A 68 11.96 17.06 -16.99
N ALA A 69 13.26 16.81 -16.84
CA ALA A 69 14.29 17.84 -17.05
C ALA A 69 14.75 17.97 -18.51
N ALA A 70 14.78 16.88 -19.28
CA ALA A 70 15.28 16.96 -20.67
C ALA A 70 14.47 17.90 -21.57
N PRO A 71 13.12 17.95 -21.50
CA PRO A 71 12.35 18.93 -22.28
C PRO A 71 12.70 20.37 -21.94
N ILE A 72 12.97 20.69 -20.66
CA ILE A 72 13.37 22.03 -20.21
C ILE A 72 14.77 22.35 -20.76
N ALA A 73 15.71 21.42 -20.67
CA ALA A 73 17.07 21.61 -21.17
C ALA A 73 17.08 21.82 -22.69
N VAL A 74 16.29 21.05 -23.44
CA VAL A 74 16.12 21.20 -24.90
C VAL A 74 15.47 22.55 -25.25
N GLY A 75 14.41 22.93 -24.52
CA GLY A 75 13.75 24.21 -24.70
C GLY A 75 14.68 25.39 -24.42
N LEU A 76 15.55 25.27 -23.40
CA LEU A 76 16.57 26.27 -23.09
C LEU A 76 17.61 26.37 -24.20
N ALA A 77 18.13 25.25 -24.69
CA ALA A 77 19.09 25.20 -25.80
C ALA A 77 18.51 25.76 -27.12
N ALA A 78 17.21 25.55 -27.34
CA ALA A 78 16.51 26.07 -28.53
C ALA A 78 15.99 27.50 -28.38
N GLY A 79 16.22 28.18 -27.24
CA GLY A 79 15.65 29.49 -26.96
C GLY A 79 14.14 29.54 -26.80
N GLN A 80 13.50 28.38 -26.58
CA GLN A 80 12.04 28.20 -26.48
C GLN A 80 11.66 27.59 -25.13
N LEU A 81 12.06 28.22 -24.05
CA LEU A 81 11.90 27.69 -22.69
C LEU A 81 10.43 27.41 -22.34
N ALA A 82 9.49 28.26 -22.77
CA ALA A 82 8.05 28.08 -22.51
C ALA A 82 7.53 26.75 -23.09
N ILE A 83 7.95 26.40 -24.33
CA ILE A 83 7.59 25.11 -24.93
C ILE A 83 8.21 23.95 -24.15
N GLY A 84 9.49 24.09 -23.74
CA GLY A 84 10.16 23.09 -22.90
C GLY A 84 9.43 22.82 -21.60
N ILE A 85 8.91 23.86 -20.95
CA ILE A 85 8.12 23.74 -19.72
C ILE A 85 6.78 23.02 -19.97
N LEU A 86 6.04 23.40 -21.01
CA LEU A 86 4.78 22.73 -21.36
C LEU A 86 4.98 21.23 -21.65
N VAL A 87 6.02 20.87 -22.38
CA VAL A 87 6.40 19.47 -22.62
C VAL A 87 6.77 18.77 -21.31
N SER A 88 7.49 19.45 -20.39
CA SER A 88 7.84 18.93 -19.08
C SER A 88 6.62 18.68 -18.20
N ILE A 89 5.60 19.54 -18.23
CA ILE A 89 4.31 19.35 -17.53
C ILE A 89 3.62 18.09 -18.04
N GLY A 90 3.58 17.86 -19.36
CA GLY A 90 3.09 16.62 -19.93
C GLY A 90 3.87 15.40 -19.49
N SER A 91 5.21 15.49 -19.42
CA SER A 91 6.08 14.42 -18.92
C SER A 91 5.84 14.08 -17.46
N LEU A 92 5.45 15.05 -16.65
CA LEU A 92 5.11 14.84 -15.23
C LEU A 92 3.92 13.89 -15.07
N VAL A 93 2.86 14.02 -15.91
CA VAL A 93 1.75 13.06 -15.92
C VAL A 93 2.24 11.64 -16.18
N GLY A 94 3.01 11.46 -17.26
CA GLY A 94 3.57 10.18 -17.62
C GLY A 94 4.42 9.57 -16.50
N THR A 95 5.20 10.39 -15.80
CA THR A 95 6.07 9.96 -14.71
C THR A 95 5.31 9.58 -13.44
N VAL A 96 4.34 10.40 -13.01
CA VAL A 96 3.57 10.16 -11.78
C VAL A 96 2.65 8.96 -11.90
N THR A 97 2.08 8.72 -13.10
CA THR A 97 1.16 7.60 -13.37
C THR A 97 1.88 6.30 -13.72
N ALA A 98 3.15 6.34 -14.18
CA ALA A 98 3.98 5.17 -14.48
C ALA A 98 4.48 4.50 -13.21
N VAL A 99 3.62 3.72 -12.55
CA VAL A 99 3.97 2.90 -11.38
C VAL A 99 4.67 1.60 -11.82
N SER A 100 5.51 1.03 -10.96
CA SER A 100 6.15 -0.28 -11.21
C SER A 100 5.11 -1.38 -11.44
N GLY A 101 5.35 -2.29 -12.38
CA GLY A 101 4.43 -3.37 -12.75
C GLY A 101 4.61 -3.80 -14.21
N PRO A 102 3.76 -4.72 -14.73
CA PRO A 102 3.78 -5.19 -16.11
C PRO A 102 3.73 -4.04 -17.12
N TYR A 103 4.48 -4.13 -18.20
CA TYR A 103 4.57 -3.05 -19.22
C TYR A 103 3.21 -2.67 -19.80
N ARG A 104 2.34 -3.66 -19.99
CA ARG A 104 1.00 -3.44 -20.55
C ARG A 104 0.09 -2.67 -19.61
N ASP A 105 0.15 -2.95 -18.29
CA ASP A 105 -0.61 -2.19 -17.31
C ASP A 105 -0.10 -0.77 -17.20
N ARG A 106 1.22 -0.57 -17.31
CA ARG A 106 1.82 0.77 -17.39
C ARG A 106 1.29 1.51 -18.60
N TRP A 107 1.33 0.89 -19.79
CA TRP A 107 0.82 1.48 -21.03
C TRP A 107 -0.64 1.88 -20.89
N ARG A 108 -1.51 0.97 -20.43
CA ARG A 108 -2.95 1.26 -20.27
C ARG A 108 -3.20 2.35 -19.24
N ARG A 109 -2.60 2.24 -18.06
CA ARG A 109 -2.77 3.20 -16.95
C ARG A 109 -2.27 4.58 -17.35
N THR A 110 -1.05 4.66 -17.85
CA THR A 110 -0.44 5.93 -18.25
C THR A 110 -1.14 6.49 -19.47
N GLY A 111 -1.42 5.69 -20.49
CA GLY A 111 -2.13 6.12 -21.70
C GLY A 111 -3.53 6.65 -21.43
N LEU A 112 -4.33 5.98 -20.59
CA LEU A 112 -5.65 6.48 -20.15
C LEU A 112 -5.52 7.78 -19.37
N SER A 113 -4.53 7.87 -18.49
CA SER A 113 -4.30 9.09 -17.69
C SER A 113 -3.84 10.26 -18.54
N VAL A 114 -2.99 10.02 -19.52
CA VAL A 114 -2.51 11.02 -20.50
C VAL A 114 -3.66 11.52 -21.36
N LEU A 115 -4.46 10.60 -21.93
CA LEU A 115 -5.61 10.95 -22.73
C LEU A 115 -6.63 11.76 -21.92
N ALA A 116 -6.95 11.34 -20.72
CA ALA A 116 -7.86 12.06 -19.82
C ALA A 116 -7.29 13.44 -19.46
N GLY A 117 -6.00 13.53 -19.17
CA GLY A 117 -5.30 14.79 -18.90
C GLY A 117 -5.31 15.73 -20.10
N ALA A 118 -5.07 15.23 -21.32
CA ALA A 118 -5.11 16.04 -22.54
C ALA A 118 -6.53 16.59 -22.84
N ILE A 119 -7.56 15.73 -22.67
CA ILE A 119 -8.97 16.17 -22.78
C ILE A 119 -9.26 17.24 -21.74
N GLY A 120 -8.82 17.02 -20.49
CA GLY A 120 -9.01 17.99 -19.42
C GLY A 120 -8.34 19.33 -19.73
N PHE A 121 -7.07 19.28 -20.15
CA PHE A 121 -6.32 20.48 -20.51
C PHE A 121 -6.99 21.26 -21.64
N LEU A 122 -7.42 20.57 -22.71
CA LEU A 122 -8.13 21.18 -23.83
C LEU A 122 -9.44 21.83 -23.38
N LEU A 123 -10.25 21.13 -22.57
CA LEU A 123 -11.52 21.67 -22.05
C LEU A 123 -11.31 22.92 -21.19
N GLY A 124 -10.26 22.89 -20.34
CA GLY A 124 -9.90 24.04 -19.50
C GLY A 124 -9.45 25.23 -20.33
N ASP A 125 -8.56 25.00 -21.30
CA ASP A 125 -7.99 26.02 -22.16
C ASP A 125 -9.06 26.68 -23.07
N LEU A 126 -10.01 25.90 -23.61
CA LEU A 126 -11.12 26.43 -24.41
C LEU A 126 -12.06 27.33 -23.61
N VAL A 127 -12.28 27.05 -22.33
CA VAL A 127 -13.14 27.89 -21.48
C VAL A 127 -12.35 29.06 -20.88
N GLY A 128 -11.06 28.85 -20.58
CA GLY A 128 -10.22 29.89 -19.99
C GLY A 128 -10.72 30.42 -18.63
N GLU A 129 -10.30 31.62 -18.24
CA GLU A 129 -10.69 32.27 -16.99
C GLU A 129 -11.92 33.14 -17.17
N HIS A 130 -13.13 32.54 -17.24
CA HIS A 130 -14.42 33.24 -17.38
C HIS A 130 -15.29 33.17 -16.12
N GLY A 131 -14.68 33.28 -14.93
CA GLY A 131 -15.37 33.37 -13.64
C GLY A 131 -16.33 32.20 -13.38
N TRP A 132 -17.64 32.47 -13.38
CA TRP A 132 -18.66 31.43 -13.07
C TRP A 132 -18.75 30.32 -14.10
N TRP A 133 -18.49 30.58 -15.39
CA TRP A 133 -18.45 29.52 -16.42
C TRP A 133 -17.33 28.51 -16.17
N THR A 134 -16.18 29.01 -15.81
CA THR A 134 -15.02 28.15 -15.43
C THR A 134 -15.38 27.32 -14.20
N THR A 135 -15.98 27.92 -13.18
CA THR A 135 -16.45 27.19 -12.00
C THR A 135 -17.47 26.13 -12.36
N GLY A 136 -18.47 26.46 -13.22
CA GLY A 136 -19.46 25.49 -13.69
C GLY A 136 -18.86 24.29 -14.41
N LEU A 137 -17.87 24.51 -15.30
CA LEU A 137 -17.13 23.45 -15.97
C LEU A 137 -16.40 22.56 -14.96
N ILE A 138 -15.66 23.16 -14.01
CA ILE A 138 -14.88 22.40 -13.01
C ILE A 138 -15.81 21.55 -12.14
N VAL A 139 -16.97 22.07 -11.71
CA VAL A 139 -17.97 21.32 -10.92
C VAL A 139 -18.55 20.15 -11.72
N LEU A 140 -18.90 20.37 -12.99
CA LEU A 140 -19.40 19.30 -13.86
C LEU A 140 -18.37 18.20 -14.07
N VAL A 141 -17.12 18.58 -14.41
CA VAL A 141 -16.03 17.62 -14.63
C VAL A 141 -15.68 16.90 -13.33
N ALA A 142 -15.78 17.57 -12.17
CA ALA A 142 -15.58 16.93 -10.87
C ALA A 142 -16.63 15.85 -10.60
N ALA A 143 -17.90 16.11 -10.88
CA ALA A 143 -18.96 15.11 -10.75
C ALA A 143 -18.70 13.89 -11.67
N ILE A 144 -18.38 14.13 -12.94
CA ILE A 144 -18.04 13.08 -13.91
C ILE A 144 -16.80 12.31 -13.45
N SER A 145 -15.76 13.00 -13.00
CA SER A 145 -14.51 12.36 -12.51
C SER A 145 -14.76 11.47 -11.29
N ALA A 146 -15.65 11.87 -10.39
CA ALA A 146 -16.02 11.08 -9.22
C ALA A 146 -16.75 9.78 -9.61
N LEU A 147 -17.67 9.85 -10.60
CA LEU A 147 -18.35 8.67 -11.14
C LEU A 147 -17.35 7.73 -11.85
N LEU A 148 -16.48 8.27 -12.70
CA LEU A 148 -15.45 7.49 -13.39
C LEU A 148 -14.47 6.83 -12.40
N ALA A 149 -14.17 7.47 -11.28
CA ALA A 149 -13.27 6.94 -10.26
C ALA A 149 -13.77 5.62 -9.65
N ALA A 150 -15.09 5.37 -9.62
CA ALA A 150 -15.69 4.15 -9.10
C ALA A 150 -15.42 2.92 -9.98
N ALA A 151 -15.17 3.11 -11.27
CA ALA A 151 -14.97 2.04 -12.23
C ALA A 151 -13.56 1.38 -12.21
N GLY A 152 -12.88 1.48 -11.08
CA GLY A 152 -11.60 0.82 -10.80
C GLY A 152 -10.38 1.73 -10.77
N ASN A 153 -9.24 1.17 -10.33
CA ASN A 153 -8.03 1.94 -10.02
C ASN A 153 -7.46 2.72 -11.23
N ASN A 154 -7.51 2.16 -12.44
CA ASN A 154 -7.03 2.85 -13.64
C ASN A 154 -7.94 4.01 -14.04
N SER A 155 -9.26 3.82 -13.93
CA SER A 155 -10.26 4.87 -14.17
C SER A 155 -10.17 5.98 -13.12
N SER A 156 -9.92 5.62 -11.87
CA SER A 156 -9.73 6.59 -10.77
C SER A 156 -8.49 7.47 -10.97
N LEU A 157 -7.39 6.92 -11.48
CA LEU A 157 -6.21 7.71 -11.82
C LEU A 157 -6.46 8.63 -13.03
N ALA A 158 -7.08 8.10 -14.08
CA ALA A 158 -7.41 8.87 -15.28
C ALA A 158 -8.38 10.01 -14.98
N SER A 159 -9.43 9.77 -14.18
CA SER A 159 -10.41 10.77 -13.78
C SER A 159 -9.79 11.90 -12.94
N LEU A 160 -8.84 11.57 -12.06
CA LEU A 160 -8.09 12.61 -11.34
C LEU A 160 -7.26 13.47 -12.29
N GLN A 161 -6.60 12.87 -13.30
CA GLN A 161 -5.85 13.64 -14.30
C GLN A 161 -6.78 14.51 -15.13
N LEU A 162 -7.95 14.02 -15.54
CA LEU A 162 -8.96 14.83 -16.20
C LEU A 162 -9.28 16.10 -15.40
N LEU A 163 -9.61 15.94 -14.12
CA LEU A 163 -9.99 17.06 -13.26
C LEU A 163 -8.82 18.03 -13.00
N VAL A 164 -7.62 17.49 -12.70
CA VAL A 164 -6.43 18.31 -12.43
C VAL A 164 -6.08 19.15 -13.66
N TYR A 165 -6.14 18.56 -14.85
CA TYR A 165 -5.72 19.26 -16.07
C TYR A 165 -6.81 20.15 -16.67
N VAL A 166 -8.09 19.94 -16.35
CA VAL A 166 -9.11 20.98 -16.60
C VAL A 166 -8.76 22.24 -15.82
N VAL A 167 -8.46 22.10 -14.53
CA VAL A 167 -8.11 23.25 -13.69
C VAL A 167 -6.83 23.94 -14.14
N LEU A 168 -5.80 23.18 -14.55
CA LEU A 168 -4.56 23.79 -15.07
C LEU A 168 -4.76 24.44 -16.44
N GLY A 169 -5.55 23.83 -17.32
CA GLY A 169 -5.84 24.37 -18.66
C GLY A 169 -6.53 25.72 -18.63
N THR A 170 -7.39 26.00 -17.64
CA THR A 170 -8.04 27.30 -17.53
C THR A 170 -7.08 28.46 -17.32
N HIS A 171 -5.88 28.19 -16.80
CA HIS A 171 -4.90 29.23 -16.43
C HIS A 171 -3.76 29.39 -17.43
N GLU A 172 -3.40 28.35 -18.19
CA GLU A 172 -2.22 28.35 -19.07
C GLU A 172 -2.50 28.85 -20.51
N SER A 173 -3.73 29.26 -20.79
CA SER A 173 -4.22 29.64 -22.14
C SER A 173 -3.54 30.88 -22.76
N THR A 174 -2.71 31.60 -22.03
CA THR A 174 -2.19 32.91 -22.46
C THR A 174 -0.82 32.90 -23.17
N VAL A 175 -0.07 31.78 -23.11
CA VAL A 175 1.35 31.77 -23.55
C VAL A 175 1.50 31.24 -24.99
N VAL A 176 0.72 30.24 -25.38
CA VAL A 176 0.72 29.62 -26.71
C VAL A 176 -0.69 29.19 -27.09
N GLY A 177 -0.98 29.12 -28.40
CA GLY A 177 -2.31 28.71 -28.82
C GLY A 177 -2.71 27.30 -28.33
N PRO A 178 -4.05 27.05 -28.12
CA PRO A 178 -4.55 25.84 -27.49
C PRO A 178 -4.05 24.53 -28.11
N MET A 179 -4.03 24.44 -29.42
CA MET A 179 -3.59 23.24 -30.12
C MET A 179 -2.09 22.93 -29.93
N LEU A 180 -1.25 23.97 -29.87
CA LEU A 180 0.18 23.81 -29.61
C LEU A 180 0.42 23.40 -28.16
N ALA A 181 -0.30 23.98 -27.23
CA ALA A 181 -0.20 23.63 -25.80
C ALA A 181 -0.58 22.16 -25.55
N VAL A 182 -1.71 21.69 -26.12
CA VAL A 182 -2.11 20.28 -26.06
C VAL A 182 -1.09 19.37 -26.77
N GLY A 183 -0.55 19.82 -27.92
CA GLY A 183 0.50 19.09 -28.63
C GLY A 183 1.77 18.92 -27.80
N CYS A 184 2.23 19.99 -27.13
CA CYS A 184 3.37 19.96 -26.21
C CYS A 184 3.11 19.03 -25.02
N PHE A 185 1.93 19.12 -24.43
CA PHE A 185 1.53 18.24 -23.32
C PHE A 185 1.54 16.76 -23.73
N LEU A 186 0.92 16.42 -24.88
CA LEU A 186 0.91 15.05 -25.40
C LEU A 186 2.33 14.58 -25.78
N GLY A 187 3.15 15.43 -26.38
CA GLY A 187 4.54 15.14 -26.71
C GLY A 187 5.36 14.78 -25.48
N GLY A 188 5.24 15.56 -24.40
CA GLY A 188 5.90 15.27 -23.13
C GLY A 188 5.43 14.00 -22.48
N ALA A 189 4.12 13.80 -22.43
CA ALA A 189 3.52 12.58 -21.88
C ALA A 189 3.92 11.33 -22.68
N ALA A 190 3.95 11.42 -24.02
CA ALA A 190 4.43 10.36 -24.90
C ALA A 190 5.92 10.05 -24.67
N PHE A 191 6.75 11.09 -24.51
CA PHE A 191 8.17 10.93 -24.17
C PHE A 191 8.37 10.17 -22.86
N ALA A 192 7.68 10.56 -21.79
CA ALA A 192 7.74 9.86 -20.50
C ALA A 192 7.22 8.41 -20.59
N LEU A 193 6.15 8.18 -21.37
CA LEU A 193 5.60 6.85 -21.61
C LEU A 193 6.61 5.98 -22.39
N LEU A 194 7.21 6.49 -23.45
CA LEU A 194 8.25 5.80 -24.24
C LEU A 194 9.43 5.41 -23.33
N LEU A 195 9.95 6.32 -22.53
CA LEU A 195 10.99 6.00 -21.55
C LEU A 195 10.57 4.91 -20.55
N SER A 196 9.28 4.88 -20.16
CA SER A 196 8.76 3.88 -19.24
C SER A 196 8.67 2.49 -19.86
N VAL A 197 8.42 2.37 -21.15
CA VAL A 197 8.23 1.10 -21.87
C VAL A 197 9.40 0.74 -22.80
N ALA A 198 10.42 1.57 -22.93
CA ALA A 198 11.54 1.40 -23.86
C ALA A 198 12.27 0.05 -23.72
N ALA A 199 12.31 -0.52 -22.52
CA ALA A 199 12.91 -1.83 -22.27
C ALA A 199 11.99 -3.03 -22.64
N TRP A 200 10.74 -2.78 -23.05
CA TRP A 200 9.77 -3.84 -23.34
C TRP A 200 10.21 -4.81 -24.44
N PRO A 201 10.76 -4.38 -25.61
CA PRO A 201 11.18 -5.31 -26.64
C PRO A 201 12.25 -6.31 -26.19
N VAL A 202 13.14 -5.89 -25.29
CA VAL A 202 14.29 -6.69 -24.83
C VAL A 202 13.97 -7.48 -23.55
N ARG A 203 13.12 -6.95 -22.66
CA ARG A 203 12.88 -7.51 -21.32
C ARG A 203 11.39 -7.66 -21.03
N ALA A 204 10.65 -8.26 -21.95
CA ALA A 204 9.18 -8.29 -21.92
C ALA A 204 8.58 -8.88 -20.63
N THR A 205 9.21 -9.87 -20.01
CA THR A 205 8.71 -10.57 -18.80
C THR A 205 9.45 -10.19 -17.51
N ALA A 206 10.44 -9.30 -17.60
CA ALA A 206 11.24 -8.91 -16.42
C ALA A 206 10.40 -8.31 -15.27
N PRO A 207 9.36 -7.49 -15.49
CA PRO A 207 8.55 -6.98 -14.40
C PRO A 207 7.78 -8.06 -13.63
N GLU A 208 7.26 -9.06 -14.35
CA GLU A 208 6.51 -10.18 -13.76
C GLU A 208 7.45 -11.10 -12.98
N ARG A 209 8.63 -11.42 -13.55
CA ARG A 209 9.67 -12.16 -12.83
C ARG A 209 10.11 -11.44 -11.57
N ALA A 210 10.33 -10.13 -11.64
CA ALA A 210 10.70 -9.33 -10.48
C ALA A 210 9.61 -9.35 -9.39
N LEU A 211 8.33 -9.44 -9.74
CA LEU A 211 7.25 -9.57 -8.75
C LEU A 211 7.25 -10.95 -8.07
N VAL A 212 7.52 -12.03 -8.82
CA VAL A 212 7.64 -13.38 -8.25
C VAL A 212 8.91 -13.48 -7.40
N ALA A 213 10.05 -13.01 -7.90
CA ALA A 213 11.32 -12.98 -7.16
C ALA A 213 11.20 -12.20 -5.84
N LYS A 214 10.47 -11.09 -5.84
CA LYS A 214 10.20 -10.33 -4.62
C LYS A 214 9.47 -11.15 -3.54
N VAL A 215 8.68 -12.15 -3.90
CA VAL A 215 8.08 -13.07 -2.93
C VAL A 215 9.18 -13.84 -2.20
N TYR A 216 10.21 -14.30 -2.91
CA TYR A 216 11.36 -15.00 -2.33
C TYR A 216 12.21 -14.07 -1.47
N ASP A 217 12.43 -12.81 -1.88
CA ASP A 217 13.11 -11.81 -1.04
C ASP A 217 12.37 -11.62 0.29
N GLN A 218 11.04 -11.59 0.26
CA GLN A 218 10.22 -11.47 1.47
C GLN A 218 10.17 -12.77 2.29
N LEU A 219 10.30 -13.94 1.65
CA LEU A 219 10.49 -15.23 2.34
C LEU A 219 11.82 -15.26 3.10
N VAL A 220 12.92 -14.85 2.45
CA VAL A 220 14.22 -14.70 3.09
C VAL A 220 14.15 -13.75 4.28
N ALA A 221 13.51 -12.59 4.11
CA ALA A 221 13.33 -11.62 5.19
C ALA A 221 12.50 -12.21 6.35
N LEU A 222 11.45 -12.98 6.04
CA LEU A 222 10.64 -13.66 7.05
C LEU A 222 11.46 -14.70 7.81
N LEU A 223 12.13 -15.63 7.11
CA LEU A 223 12.94 -16.69 7.72
C LEU A 223 14.08 -16.11 8.57
N SER A 224 14.75 -15.07 8.09
CA SER A 224 15.81 -14.37 8.83
C SER A 224 15.29 -13.62 10.06
N SER A 225 14.00 -13.28 10.12
CA SER A 225 13.38 -12.59 11.25
C SER A 225 12.89 -13.55 12.35
N ALA A 226 13.13 -14.85 12.24
CA ALA A 226 12.69 -15.85 13.19
C ALA A 226 13.13 -15.52 14.63
N GLY A 227 12.17 -15.56 15.55
CA GLY A 227 12.42 -15.23 16.96
C GLY A 227 12.58 -13.74 17.29
N THR A 228 12.43 -12.84 16.30
CA THR A 228 12.53 -11.39 16.50
C THR A 228 11.16 -10.69 16.43
N PRO A 229 11.02 -9.49 17.02
CA PRO A 229 9.80 -8.68 16.87
C PRO A 229 9.48 -8.29 15.42
N ALA A 230 10.47 -8.37 14.51
CA ALA A 230 10.32 -8.03 13.10
C ALA A 230 9.51 -9.09 12.30
N ALA A 231 9.35 -10.31 12.82
CA ALA A 231 8.66 -11.41 12.13
C ALA A 231 7.23 -11.05 11.69
N GLY A 232 6.49 -10.31 12.54
CA GLY A 232 5.14 -9.84 12.20
C GLY A 232 5.10 -8.91 10.99
N SER A 233 6.04 -7.96 10.89
CA SER A 233 6.14 -7.04 9.75
C SER A 233 6.64 -7.74 8.49
N ALA A 234 7.58 -8.67 8.60
CA ALA A 234 8.09 -9.47 7.49
C ALA A 234 6.97 -10.35 6.87
N ARG A 235 6.15 -10.99 7.71
CA ARG A 235 4.99 -11.77 7.25
C ARG A 235 3.98 -10.91 6.47
N GLN A 236 3.73 -9.69 6.92
CA GLN A 236 2.82 -8.77 6.22
C GLN A 236 3.38 -8.35 4.86
N GLN A 237 4.69 -8.07 4.78
CA GLN A 237 5.35 -7.74 3.52
C GLN A 237 5.32 -8.92 2.55
N LEU A 238 5.51 -10.15 3.03
CA LEU A 238 5.35 -11.37 2.24
C LEU A 238 3.93 -11.51 1.68
N THR A 239 2.90 -11.33 2.53
CA THR A 239 1.50 -11.40 2.10
C THR A 239 1.20 -10.35 1.03
N ALA A 240 1.70 -9.12 1.20
CA ALA A 240 1.54 -8.06 0.21
C ALA A 240 2.26 -8.38 -1.12
N ALA A 241 3.46 -8.96 -1.06
CA ALA A 241 4.21 -9.38 -2.24
C ALA A 241 3.48 -10.51 -2.99
N LEU A 242 2.98 -11.52 -2.29
CA LEU A 242 2.16 -12.62 -2.84
C LEU A 242 0.92 -12.08 -3.55
N ASN A 243 0.14 -11.23 -2.89
CA ASN A 243 -1.06 -10.64 -3.49
C ASN A 243 -0.72 -9.85 -4.75
N SER A 244 0.36 -9.06 -4.72
CA SER A 244 0.81 -8.27 -5.87
C SER A 244 1.25 -9.15 -7.03
N ALA A 245 1.97 -10.25 -6.78
CA ALA A 245 2.40 -11.20 -7.79
C ALA A 245 1.21 -11.94 -8.43
N TYR A 246 0.27 -12.45 -7.62
CA TYR A 246 -0.95 -13.10 -8.11
C TYR A 246 -1.81 -12.16 -8.95
N ASP A 247 -2.06 -10.94 -8.46
CA ASP A 247 -2.90 -9.95 -9.17
C ASP A 247 -2.27 -9.55 -10.51
N ALA A 248 -0.94 -9.38 -10.54
CA ALA A 248 -0.21 -9.08 -11.78
C ALA A 248 -0.27 -10.22 -12.79
N LEU A 249 -0.04 -11.47 -12.35
CA LEU A 249 -0.09 -12.64 -13.24
C LEU A 249 -1.51 -12.93 -13.71
N LEU A 250 -2.54 -12.80 -12.86
CA LEU A 250 -3.93 -12.97 -13.25
C LEU A 250 -4.38 -11.91 -14.27
N THR A 251 -3.93 -10.66 -14.10
CA THR A 251 -4.22 -9.57 -15.04
C THR A 251 -3.52 -9.80 -16.38
N ALA A 252 -2.27 -10.23 -16.35
CA ALA A 252 -1.48 -10.53 -17.55
C ALA A 252 -2.11 -11.67 -18.37
N ARG A 253 -2.65 -12.70 -17.71
CA ARG A 253 -3.29 -13.87 -18.31
C ARG A 253 -4.43 -13.53 -19.28
N SER A 254 -5.24 -12.55 -18.95
CA SER A 254 -6.45 -12.21 -19.76
C SER A 254 -6.14 -11.75 -21.17
N HIS A 255 -4.87 -11.61 -21.58
CA HIS A 255 -4.46 -10.88 -22.77
C HIS A 255 -3.32 -11.50 -23.59
N LEU A 256 -2.80 -12.68 -23.21
CA LEU A 256 -1.61 -13.25 -23.83
C LEU A 256 -1.97 -14.33 -24.85
N GLN A 257 -2.05 -13.93 -26.11
CA GLN A 257 -1.97 -14.86 -27.24
C GLN A 257 -0.49 -14.98 -27.59
N GLY A 258 0.10 -16.19 -27.49
CA GLY A 258 1.45 -16.52 -27.99
C GLY A 258 2.63 -16.47 -27.03
N ARG A 259 2.51 -15.85 -25.84
CA ARG A 259 3.55 -15.87 -24.78
C ARG A 259 3.12 -16.70 -23.56
N ASP A 260 2.29 -17.67 -23.78
CA ASP A 260 1.55 -18.39 -22.74
C ASP A 260 2.46 -19.26 -21.85
N GLN A 261 3.58 -19.79 -22.37
CA GLN A 261 4.44 -20.73 -21.61
C GLN A 261 5.18 -20.05 -20.45
N ILE A 262 5.80 -18.87 -20.67
CA ILE A 262 6.57 -18.19 -19.61
C ILE A 262 5.65 -17.75 -18.47
N TYR A 263 4.47 -17.22 -18.81
CA TYR A 263 3.49 -16.84 -17.80
C TYR A 263 2.91 -18.05 -17.06
N ARG A 264 2.68 -19.16 -17.76
CA ARG A 264 2.23 -20.40 -17.14
C ARG A 264 3.28 -20.92 -16.16
N ARG A 265 4.57 -20.94 -16.56
CA ARG A 265 5.68 -21.32 -15.68
C ARG A 265 5.74 -20.43 -14.45
N LEU A 266 5.67 -19.11 -14.60
CA LEU A 266 5.66 -18.18 -13.47
C LEU A 266 4.43 -18.36 -12.57
N PHE A 267 3.26 -18.65 -13.15
CA PHE A 267 2.04 -18.89 -12.37
C PHE A 267 2.12 -20.21 -11.61
N VAL A 268 2.65 -21.27 -12.25
CA VAL A 268 2.90 -22.57 -11.60
C VAL A 268 3.91 -22.39 -10.48
N ALA A 269 5.06 -21.75 -10.76
CA ALA A 269 6.05 -21.43 -9.74
C ALA A 269 5.46 -20.68 -8.54
N LEU A 270 4.63 -19.67 -8.78
CA LEU A 270 3.95 -18.94 -7.71
C LEU A 270 2.95 -19.82 -6.96
N SER A 271 2.31 -20.78 -7.63
CA SER A 271 1.40 -21.73 -6.99
C SER A 271 2.16 -22.72 -6.12
N GLU A 272 3.27 -23.26 -6.63
CA GLU A 272 4.17 -24.15 -5.89
C GLU A 272 4.94 -23.43 -4.77
N THR A 273 5.07 -22.12 -4.80
CA THR A 273 5.58 -21.33 -3.67
C THR A 273 4.64 -21.39 -2.46
N THR A 274 3.39 -21.82 -2.62
CA THR A 274 2.42 -21.87 -1.52
C THR A 274 2.86 -22.78 -0.37
N PRO A 275 3.29 -24.05 -0.59
CA PRO A 275 3.83 -24.90 0.47
C PRO A 275 5.06 -24.29 1.16
N VAL A 276 5.96 -23.66 0.40
CA VAL A 276 7.14 -22.95 0.94
C VAL A 276 6.73 -21.86 1.92
N VAL A 277 5.72 -21.07 1.58
CA VAL A 277 5.18 -20.02 2.45
C VAL A 277 4.52 -20.62 3.70
N GLU A 278 3.80 -21.74 3.56
CA GLU A 278 3.17 -22.45 4.67
C GLU A 278 4.22 -22.94 5.66
N ALA A 279 5.24 -23.62 5.17
CA ALA A 279 6.36 -24.11 5.98
C ALA A 279 7.14 -22.96 6.65
N ALA A 280 7.41 -21.88 5.93
CA ALA A 280 8.05 -20.69 6.49
C ALA A 280 7.23 -20.06 7.63
N VAL A 281 5.91 -19.92 7.46
CA VAL A 281 5.02 -19.42 8.52
C VAL A 281 4.99 -20.37 9.72
N ALA A 282 4.98 -21.69 9.48
CA ALA A 282 5.01 -22.69 10.54
C ALA A 282 6.30 -22.63 11.36
N LEU A 283 7.47 -22.53 10.71
CA LEU A 283 8.78 -22.36 11.34
C LEU A 283 8.83 -21.11 12.23
N ILE A 284 8.37 -19.98 11.72
CA ILE A 284 8.36 -18.71 12.46
C ILE A 284 7.42 -18.77 13.66
N ASN A 285 6.24 -19.39 13.52
CA ASN A 285 5.27 -19.50 14.61
C ASN A 285 5.78 -20.40 15.74
N ALA A 286 6.54 -21.42 15.38
CA ALA A 286 7.24 -22.29 16.33
C ALA A 286 8.51 -21.64 16.96
N ARG A 287 8.84 -20.40 16.58
CA ARG A 287 10.07 -19.69 16.97
C ARG A 287 11.36 -20.44 16.62
N HIS A 288 11.30 -21.36 15.67
CA HIS A 288 12.44 -22.13 15.21
C HIS A 288 13.26 -21.31 14.22
N ARG A 289 14.56 -21.20 14.45
CA ARG A 289 15.48 -20.57 13.48
C ARG A 289 15.81 -21.61 12.39
N PRO A 290 15.43 -21.35 11.13
CA PRO A 290 15.82 -22.27 10.05
C PRO A 290 17.33 -22.27 9.86
N PRO A 291 17.93 -23.40 9.39
CA PRO A 291 19.32 -23.44 9.00
C PRO A 291 19.64 -22.37 7.94
N LYS A 292 20.85 -21.81 8.02
CA LYS A 292 21.28 -20.77 7.07
C LYS A 292 21.25 -21.28 5.63
N SER A 293 21.60 -22.55 5.42
CA SER A 293 21.54 -23.21 4.10
C SER A 293 20.17 -23.15 3.44
N LEU A 294 19.08 -23.29 4.22
CA LEU A 294 17.73 -23.15 3.70
C LEU A 294 17.39 -21.70 3.34
N ILE A 295 17.85 -20.73 4.11
CA ILE A 295 17.65 -19.30 3.79
C ILE A 295 18.39 -18.95 2.50
N ASP A 296 19.64 -19.41 2.36
CA ASP A 296 20.47 -19.20 1.18
C ASP A 296 19.85 -19.90 -0.06
N ALA A 297 19.28 -21.08 0.13
CA ALA A 297 18.56 -21.81 -0.93
C ALA A 297 17.33 -21.05 -1.43
N VAL A 298 16.51 -20.51 -0.52
CA VAL A 298 15.37 -19.65 -0.89
C VAL A 298 15.83 -18.42 -1.66
N ALA A 299 16.95 -17.81 -1.24
CA ALA A 299 17.53 -16.66 -1.94
C ALA A 299 18.01 -17.03 -3.34
N ALA A 300 18.68 -18.19 -3.50
CA ALA A 300 19.17 -18.68 -4.78
C ALA A 300 18.04 -18.96 -5.79
N VAL A 301 16.94 -19.58 -5.35
CA VAL A 301 15.73 -19.78 -6.18
C VAL A 301 15.14 -18.43 -6.61
N GLY A 302 15.04 -17.47 -5.69
CA GLY A 302 14.56 -16.13 -6.00
C GLY A 302 15.42 -15.40 -7.04
N ALA A 303 16.75 -15.50 -6.92
CA ALA A 303 17.69 -14.92 -7.88
C ALA A 303 17.58 -15.58 -9.27
N ALA A 304 17.50 -16.91 -9.34
CA ALA A 304 17.32 -17.63 -10.60
C ALA A 304 16.02 -17.22 -11.33
N ILE A 305 14.91 -17.06 -10.60
CA ILE A 305 13.65 -16.56 -11.17
C ILE A 305 13.80 -15.11 -11.67
N HIS A 306 14.50 -14.24 -10.93
CA HIS A 306 14.73 -12.86 -11.30
C HIS A 306 15.51 -12.74 -12.62
N ASP A 307 16.62 -13.49 -12.71
CA ASP A 307 17.61 -13.37 -13.78
C ASP A 307 17.30 -14.26 -15.00
N ASP A 308 16.23 -15.07 -14.95
CA ASP A 308 15.89 -16.08 -15.96
C ASP A 308 17.00 -17.13 -16.12
N ALA A 309 17.67 -17.44 -15.03
CA ALA A 309 18.75 -18.41 -14.99
C ALA A 309 18.22 -19.84 -14.73
N PRO A 310 18.98 -20.87 -15.08
CA PRO A 310 18.67 -22.24 -14.66
C PRO A 310 18.49 -22.34 -13.15
N MET A 311 17.57 -23.21 -12.72
CA MET A 311 17.36 -23.43 -11.29
C MET A 311 18.62 -24.03 -10.66
N PRO A 312 18.98 -23.59 -9.44
CA PRO A 312 20.16 -24.08 -8.76
C PRO A 312 19.98 -25.54 -8.34
N GLU A 313 21.05 -26.34 -8.43
CA GLU A 313 21.12 -27.64 -7.78
C GLU A 313 21.34 -27.39 -6.28
N LEU A 314 20.39 -27.78 -5.45
CA LEU A 314 20.43 -27.56 -4.01
C LEU A 314 20.60 -28.87 -3.26
N ALA A 315 21.61 -28.93 -2.42
CA ALA A 315 21.75 -29.99 -1.41
C ALA A 315 21.01 -29.52 -0.15
N LEU A 316 19.75 -29.90 -0.01
CA LEU A 316 18.92 -29.52 1.13
C LEU A 316 18.88 -30.63 2.19
N PRO A 317 18.65 -30.33 3.48
CA PRO A 317 18.58 -31.34 4.53
C PRO A 317 17.44 -32.33 4.25
N GLU A 318 17.77 -33.62 4.25
CA GLU A 318 16.79 -34.71 4.11
C GLU A 318 16.20 -35.15 5.46
N THR A 319 16.80 -34.69 6.56
CA THR A 319 16.38 -34.98 7.93
C THR A 319 16.17 -33.70 8.71
N GLY A 320 15.20 -33.69 9.59
CA GLY A 320 14.91 -32.54 10.41
C GLY A 320 13.48 -32.54 10.95
N SER A 321 13.07 -31.44 11.57
CA SER A 321 11.67 -31.29 12.03
C SER A 321 10.69 -31.31 10.84
N PRO A 322 9.44 -31.78 11.04
CA PRO A 322 8.41 -31.78 9.98
C PRO A 322 8.30 -30.47 9.20
N ARG A 323 8.54 -29.34 9.86
CA ARG A 323 8.47 -27.99 9.28
C ARG A 323 9.66 -27.69 8.36
N VAL A 324 10.86 -28.22 8.71
CA VAL A 324 12.07 -28.10 7.88
C VAL A 324 11.90 -28.96 6.63
N LEU A 325 11.40 -30.19 6.79
CA LEU A 325 11.11 -31.09 5.67
C LEU A 325 10.06 -30.48 4.72
N ALA A 326 8.99 -29.90 5.27
CA ALA A 326 7.98 -29.18 4.49
C ALA A 326 8.56 -28.05 3.66
N LEU A 327 9.51 -27.29 4.21
CA LEU A 327 10.18 -26.21 3.48
C LEU A 327 11.09 -26.76 2.36
N THR A 328 11.81 -27.84 2.64
CA THR A 328 12.67 -28.52 1.68
C THR A 328 11.87 -29.09 0.52
N GLU A 329 10.81 -29.86 0.80
CA GLU A 329 9.92 -30.43 -0.21
C GLU A 329 9.24 -29.35 -1.06
N GLY A 330 8.78 -28.27 -0.42
CA GLY A 330 8.20 -27.14 -1.13
C GLY A 330 9.19 -26.46 -2.09
N LEU A 331 10.47 -26.32 -1.70
CA LEU A 331 11.51 -25.78 -2.57
C LEU A 331 11.81 -26.70 -3.76
N TYR A 332 11.91 -28.02 -3.52
CA TYR A 332 12.06 -28.98 -4.62
C TYR A 332 10.88 -28.97 -5.58
N GLY A 333 9.64 -28.82 -5.07
CA GLY A 333 8.44 -28.65 -5.90
C GLY A 333 8.52 -27.43 -6.82
N VAL A 334 9.02 -26.29 -6.32
CA VAL A 334 9.24 -25.10 -7.15
C VAL A 334 10.30 -25.31 -8.20
N ILE A 335 11.43 -25.94 -7.83
CA ILE A 335 12.54 -26.23 -8.74
C ILE A 335 12.07 -27.17 -9.85
N ASP A 336 11.37 -28.25 -9.53
CA ASP A 336 10.79 -29.19 -10.51
C ASP A 336 9.83 -28.49 -11.45
N ALA A 337 8.93 -27.67 -10.90
CA ALA A 337 7.95 -26.90 -11.68
C ALA A 337 8.59 -25.89 -12.66
N MET A 338 9.73 -25.32 -12.29
CA MET A 338 10.46 -24.37 -13.14
C MET A 338 11.38 -25.06 -14.13
N SER A 339 11.95 -26.22 -13.78
CA SER A 339 12.89 -27.00 -14.62
C SER A 339 12.17 -27.92 -15.61
N SER A 340 10.94 -28.36 -15.27
CA SER A 340 10.21 -29.31 -16.11
C SER A 340 9.64 -28.64 -17.37
N ASP A 341 9.81 -29.32 -18.53
CA ASP A 341 9.20 -28.94 -19.81
C ASP A 341 7.70 -29.35 -19.89
N ARG A 342 7.11 -29.76 -18.79
CA ARG A 342 5.70 -30.17 -18.75
C ARG A 342 4.80 -28.99 -19.15
N PRO A 343 3.86 -29.21 -20.10
CA PRO A 343 2.90 -28.17 -20.42
C PRO A 343 2.07 -27.86 -19.17
N ALA A 344 2.15 -26.61 -18.72
CA ALA A 344 1.36 -26.17 -17.57
C ALA A 344 -0.14 -26.38 -17.84
N PRO A 345 -0.90 -26.82 -16.83
CA PRO A 345 -2.32 -27.18 -16.98
C PRO A 345 -3.12 -26.03 -17.59
N ASN A 346 -4.00 -26.37 -18.54
CA ASN A 346 -4.90 -25.43 -19.18
C ASN A 346 -5.84 -24.81 -18.14
N LEU A 347 -5.51 -23.60 -17.74
CA LEU A 347 -6.35 -22.85 -16.81
C LEU A 347 -7.61 -22.38 -17.56
N PRO A 348 -8.82 -22.58 -17.04
CA PRO A 348 -10.06 -22.22 -17.72
C PRO A 348 -10.09 -20.74 -18.09
N THR A 349 -10.20 -20.42 -19.37
CA THR A 349 -10.30 -19.05 -19.88
C THR A 349 -11.77 -18.66 -20.01
N THR A 350 -12.30 -17.93 -19.07
CA THR A 350 -13.58 -17.25 -19.29
C THR A 350 -13.34 -16.01 -20.16
N LYS A 351 -13.56 -16.14 -21.46
CA LYS A 351 -13.63 -14.97 -22.36
C LYS A 351 -14.91 -14.20 -22.05
N ARG A 352 -14.86 -13.24 -21.13
CA ARG A 352 -15.96 -12.27 -20.97
C ARG A 352 -16.09 -11.48 -22.28
N ARG A 353 -17.32 -11.41 -22.84
CA ARG A 353 -17.64 -10.59 -24.01
C ARG A 353 -17.30 -9.12 -23.73
N ARG A 354 -16.99 -8.34 -24.75
CA ARG A 354 -16.71 -6.91 -24.59
C ARG A 354 -17.93 -6.15 -24.03
N SER A 355 -19.14 -6.57 -24.42
CA SER A 355 -20.42 -6.07 -23.87
C SER A 355 -20.50 -6.26 -22.36
N ASP A 356 -20.19 -7.47 -21.85
CA ASP A 356 -20.28 -7.79 -20.43
C ASP A 356 -19.28 -6.98 -19.60
N ARG A 357 -18.11 -6.68 -20.17
CA ARG A 357 -17.12 -5.81 -19.53
C ARG A 357 -17.58 -4.36 -19.48
N PHE A 358 -18.21 -3.87 -20.53
CA PHE A 358 -18.75 -2.51 -20.57
C PHE A 358 -19.93 -2.36 -19.62
N GLN A 359 -20.84 -3.33 -19.58
CA GLN A 359 -21.94 -3.35 -18.62
C GLN A 359 -21.43 -3.38 -17.16
N THR A 360 -20.50 -4.30 -16.85
CA THR A 360 -19.89 -4.34 -15.51
C THR A 360 -19.24 -3.01 -15.15
N TRP A 361 -18.52 -2.38 -16.08
CA TRP A 361 -17.90 -1.08 -15.88
C TRP A 361 -18.95 0.02 -15.64
N LEU A 362 -20.06 -0.01 -16.39
CA LEU A 362 -21.16 0.93 -16.23
C LEU A 362 -21.90 0.73 -14.90
N ASP A 363 -22.12 -0.53 -14.51
CA ASP A 363 -22.73 -0.89 -13.24
C ASP A 363 -21.84 -0.46 -12.06
N GLU A 364 -20.52 -0.64 -12.15
CA GLU A 364 -19.57 -0.15 -11.14
C GLU A 364 -19.58 1.38 -11.04
N MET A 365 -19.69 2.08 -12.18
CA MET A 365 -19.70 3.55 -12.25
C MET A 365 -21.01 4.15 -11.72
N LEU A 366 -22.16 3.52 -11.99
CA LEU A 366 -23.48 4.06 -11.65
C LEU A 366 -24.17 3.34 -10.48
N GLY A 367 -23.69 2.16 -10.13
CA GLY A 367 -24.38 1.14 -9.32
C GLY A 367 -24.25 1.27 -7.82
N GLY A 368 -24.14 2.45 -7.24
CA GLY A 368 -24.08 2.51 -5.77
C GLY A 368 -24.35 3.87 -5.17
N ARG A 369 -25.17 3.92 -4.11
CA ARG A 369 -25.42 5.14 -3.32
C ARG A 369 -24.11 5.82 -2.88
N ALA A 370 -23.09 5.03 -2.55
CA ALA A 370 -21.80 5.56 -2.12
C ALA A 370 -21.06 6.33 -3.23
N VAL A 371 -21.19 5.89 -4.49
CA VAL A 371 -20.58 6.56 -5.66
C VAL A 371 -21.23 7.92 -5.89
N TRP A 372 -22.56 7.98 -5.90
CA TRP A 372 -23.30 9.22 -6.06
C TRP A 372 -23.07 10.20 -4.90
N LEU A 373 -22.99 9.71 -3.67
CA LEU A 373 -22.64 10.52 -2.51
C LEU A 373 -21.21 11.10 -2.63
N HIS A 374 -20.28 10.33 -3.18
CA HIS A 374 -18.92 10.84 -3.43
C HIS A 374 -18.92 11.89 -4.54
N ALA A 375 -19.66 11.67 -5.62
CA ALA A 375 -19.79 12.65 -6.71
C ALA A 375 -20.42 13.97 -6.23
N LEU A 376 -21.50 13.88 -5.45
CA LEU A 376 -22.14 15.05 -4.85
C LEU A 376 -21.19 15.80 -3.91
N ARG A 377 -20.44 15.06 -3.10
CA ARG A 377 -19.47 15.63 -2.16
C ARG A 377 -18.33 16.37 -2.87
N LEU A 378 -17.77 15.78 -3.93
CA LEU A 378 -16.70 16.40 -4.70
C LEU A 378 -17.23 17.63 -5.45
N ALA A 379 -18.40 17.53 -6.09
CA ALA A 379 -19.04 18.64 -6.78
C ALA A 379 -19.36 19.79 -5.82
N LEU A 380 -19.90 19.50 -4.63
CA LEU A 380 -20.16 20.50 -3.59
C LEU A 380 -18.87 21.22 -3.15
N CYS A 381 -17.80 20.47 -2.86
CA CYS A 381 -16.52 21.08 -2.48
C CYS A 381 -15.95 21.96 -3.59
N MET A 382 -16.09 21.55 -4.86
CA MET A 382 -15.65 22.36 -6.01
C MET A 382 -16.54 23.60 -6.20
N ALA A 383 -17.85 23.50 -6.00
CA ALA A 383 -18.77 24.65 -6.05
C ALA A 383 -18.45 25.68 -4.96
N VAL A 384 -18.20 25.21 -3.72
CA VAL A 384 -17.80 26.09 -2.61
C VAL A 384 -16.43 26.73 -2.88
N ALA A 385 -15.47 25.95 -3.37
CA ALA A 385 -14.18 26.49 -3.78
C ALA A 385 -14.33 27.58 -4.85
N GLY A 386 -15.16 27.32 -5.87
CA GLY A 386 -15.44 28.29 -6.93
C GLY A 386 -16.15 29.53 -6.42
N LEU A 387 -17.08 29.39 -5.47
CA LEU A 387 -17.73 30.54 -4.81
C LEU A 387 -16.68 31.42 -4.11
N LEU A 388 -15.79 30.80 -3.31
CA LEU A 388 -14.75 31.53 -2.61
C LEU A 388 -13.78 32.23 -3.57
N VAL A 389 -13.36 31.51 -4.62
CA VAL A 389 -12.45 32.04 -5.64
C VAL A 389 -13.05 33.22 -6.41
N ASN A 390 -14.34 33.20 -6.73
CA ASN A 390 -15.00 34.33 -7.43
C ASN A 390 -15.35 35.49 -6.51
N MET A 391 -15.43 35.29 -5.19
CA MET A 391 -15.78 36.35 -4.23
C MET A 391 -14.60 36.99 -3.54
N LEU A 392 -13.46 36.29 -3.47
CA LEU A 392 -12.30 36.77 -2.76
C LEU A 392 -11.14 37.02 -3.76
N PRO A 393 -10.30 38.04 -3.55
CA PRO A 393 -9.15 38.34 -4.43
C PRO A 393 -8.03 37.33 -4.23
N PHE A 394 -8.12 36.19 -4.89
CA PHE A 394 -7.03 35.22 -4.97
C PHE A 394 -6.19 35.45 -6.22
N ASP A 395 -4.89 35.67 -6.05
CA ASP A 395 -3.96 35.88 -7.19
C ASP A 395 -3.82 34.63 -8.09
N ARG A 396 -4.01 33.43 -7.51
CA ARG A 396 -3.79 32.14 -8.21
C ARG A 396 -4.81 31.09 -7.78
N SER A 397 -6.05 31.44 -7.96
CA SER A 397 -7.23 30.72 -7.50
C SER A 397 -7.31 29.23 -7.87
N TYR A 398 -6.67 28.78 -8.97
CA TYR A 398 -6.68 27.39 -9.43
C TYR A 398 -6.04 26.40 -8.42
N TRP A 399 -5.19 26.89 -7.51
CA TRP A 399 -4.60 26.01 -6.48
C TRP A 399 -5.60 25.55 -5.43
N VAL A 400 -6.64 26.31 -5.16
CA VAL A 400 -7.74 25.89 -4.27
C VAL A 400 -8.43 24.67 -4.86
N PHE A 401 -8.81 24.72 -6.15
CA PHE A 401 -9.44 23.61 -6.85
C PHE A 401 -8.53 22.37 -6.91
N LEU A 402 -7.24 22.54 -7.22
CA LEU A 402 -6.27 21.44 -7.24
C LEU A 402 -6.14 20.77 -5.87
N THR A 403 -6.14 21.57 -4.80
CA THR A 403 -6.06 21.03 -3.44
C THR A 403 -7.31 20.22 -3.12
N VAL A 404 -8.51 20.71 -3.44
CA VAL A 404 -9.77 19.98 -3.27
C VAL A 404 -9.77 18.68 -4.07
N ALA A 405 -9.40 18.71 -5.36
CA ALA A 405 -9.35 17.52 -6.22
C ALA A 405 -8.46 16.42 -5.67
N ILE A 406 -7.27 16.77 -5.20
CA ILE A 406 -6.26 15.81 -4.74
C ILE A 406 -6.59 15.28 -3.35
N VAL A 407 -7.06 16.14 -2.42
CA VAL A 407 -7.35 15.73 -1.04
C VAL A 407 -8.62 14.88 -0.96
N LEU A 408 -9.64 15.13 -1.77
CA LEU A 408 -10.90 14.41 -1.72
C LEU A 408 -10.91 13.09 -2.53
N LYS A 409 -9.82 12.69 -3.16
CA LYS A 409 -9.75 11.43 -3.90
C LYS A 409 -10.04 10.21 -3.02
N PRO A 410 -10.94 9.26 -3.41
CA PRO A 410 -11.39 8.17 -2.55
C PRO A 410 -10.33 7.11 -2.24
N ASP A 411 -9.36 6.89 -3.14
CA ASP A 411 -8.46 5.73 -3.11
C ASP A 411 -7.25 5.88 -2.16
N PHE A 412 -6.97 7.07 -1.61
CA PHE A 412 -5.74 7.36 -0.88
C PHE A 412 -5.91 7.51 0.65
N GLY A 413 -6.57 6.58 1.32
CA GLY A 413 -6.63 6.59 2.79
C GLY A 413 -7.52 7.71 3.38
N SER A 414 -7.21 8.14 4.59
CA SER A 414 -7.98 9.14 5.33
C SER A 414 -7.95 10.53 4.66
N VAL A 415 -9.12 11.14 4.47
CA VAL A 415 -9.25 12.52 3.96
C VAL A 415 -8.54 13.51 4.90
N PHE A 416 -8.74 13.33 6.20
CA PHE A 416 -8.10 14.15 7.23
C PHE A 416 -6.57 14.04 7.20
N GLY A 417 -6.06 12.81 7.15
CA GLY A 417 -4.62 12.58 7.05
C GLY A 417 -4.00 13.19 5.80
N ARG A 418 -4.69 13.13 4.66
CA ARG A 418 -4.24 13.77 3.42
C ARG A 418 -4.24 15.29 3.50
N ALA A 419 -5.24 15.90 4.12
CA ALA A 419 -5.29 17.34 4.30
C ALA A 419 -4.07 17.84 5.11
N ILE A 420 -3.74 17.15 6.22
CA ILE A 420 -2.55 17.47 7.04
C ILE A 420 -1.26 17.30 6.25
N LEU A 421 -1.09 16.14 5.59
CA LEU A 421 0.12 15.84 4.83
C LEU A 421 0.26 16.75 3.60
N ARG A 422 -0.84 17.15 2.97
CA ARG A 422 -0.85 18.11 1.86
C ARG A 422 -0.45 19.50 2.34
N GLY A 423 -1.08 19.99 3.42
CA GLY A 423 -0.75 21.29 4.00
C GLY A 423 0.70 21.37 4.44
N GLY A 424 1.17 20.43 5.26
CA GLY A 424 2.56 20.39 5.73
C GLY A 424 3.58 20.19 4.61
N GLY A 425 3.30 19.27 3.67
CA GLY A 425 4.17 19.02 2.52
C GLY A 425 4.25 20.23 1.57
N THR A 426 3.13 20.90 1.31
CA THR A 426 3.09 22.12 0.50
C THR A 426 3.84 23.27 1.20
N PHE A 427 3.69 23.40 2.52
CA PHE A 427 4.42 24.40 3.28
C PHE A 427 5.94 24.25 3.10
N VAL A 428 6.47 23.09 3.42
CA VAL A 428 7.91 22.82 3.27
C VAL A 428 8.34 22.92 1.81
N GLY A 429 7.57 22.38 0.87
CA GLY A 429 7.89 22.42 -0.56
C GLY A 429 7.85 23.84 -1.15
N ALA A 430 6.93 24.69 -0.70
CA ALA A 430 6.83 26.08 -1.13
C ALA A 430 8.04 26.91 -0.64
N LEU A 431 8.48 26.67 0.60
CA LEU A 431 9.70 27.28 1.12
C LEU A 431 10.95 26.88 0.30
N VAL A 432 11.06 25.60 -0.06
CA VAL A 432 12.15 25.11 -0.92
C VAL A 432 12.06 25.75 -2.32
N GLY A 433 10.87 25.79 -2.92
CA GLY A 433 10.64 26.41 -4.23
C GLY A 433 10.98 27.91 -4.23
N ALA A 434 10.54 28.65 -3.20
CA ALA A 434 10.88 30.05 -3.03
C ALA A 434 12.38 30.25 -2.87
N GLY A 435 13.06 29.42 -2.07
CA GLY A 435 14.52 29.47 -1.93
C GLY A 435 15.23 29.24 -3.27
N ILE A 436 14.75 28.33 -4.11
CA ILE A 436 15.29 28.11 -5.46
C ILE A 436 15.10 29.36 -6.33
N LEU A 437 13.93 29.97 -6.33
CA LEU A 437 13.62 31.16 -7.12
C LEU A 437 14.37 32.40 -6.60
N ALA A 438 14.56 32.53 -5.28
CA ALA A 438 15.28 33.64 -4.66
C ALA A 438 16.79 33.68 -5.04
N ILE A 439 17.39 32.51 -5.27
CA ILE A 439 18.79 32.41 -5.75
C ILE A 439 18.88 32.87 -7.22
N ASN A 440 17.75 32.97 -7.91
CA ASN A 440 17.64 33.32 -9.34
C ASN A 440 18.65 32.56 -10.22
N PRO A 441 18.60 31.21 -10.20
CA PRO A 441 19.58 30.38 -10.88
C PRO A 441 19.48 30.58 -12.39
N ASN A 442 20.60 30.49 -13.09
CA ASN A 442 20.59 30.48 -14.55
C ASN A 442 19.81 29.26 -15.06
N GLY A 443 19.33 29.30 -16.32
CA GLY A 443 18.44 28.26 -16.86
C GLY A 443 19.03 26.85 -16.78
N TRP A 444 20.33 26.65 -16.90
CA TRP A 444 20.98 25.34 -16.81
C TRP A 444 21.05 24.82 -15.38
N VAL A 445 21.30 25.66 -14.41
CA VAL A 445 21.25 25.32 -12.98
C VAL A 445 19.81 24.94 -12.62
N LEU A 446 18.83 25.66 -13.15
CA LEU A 446 17.44 25.37 -12.96
C LEU A 446 17.04 23.98 -13.54
N ALA A 447 17.48 23.67 -14.76
CA ALA A 447 17.25 22.36 -15.37
C ALA A 447 17.88 21.23 -14.52
N LEU A 448 19.05 21.45 -13.94
CA LEU A 448 19.69 20.51 -13.01
C LEU A 448 18.87 20.34 -11.71
N LEU A 449 18.39 21.44 -11.12
CA LEU A 449 17.54 21.37 -9.93
C LEU A 449 16.23 20.61 -10.20
N VAL A 450 15.61 20.88 -11.35
CA VAL A 450 14.42 20.13 -11.81
C VAL A 450 14.74 18.64 -11.99
N ALA A 451 15.92 18.28 -12.51
CA ALA A 451 16.35 16.89 -12.63
C ALA A 451 16.50 16.23 -11.25
N ILE A 452 17.09 16.91 -10.27
CA ILE A 452 17.24 16.41 -8.89
C ILE A 452 15.86 16.21 -8.24
N ILE A 453 14.97 17.19 -8.34
CA ILE A 453 13.61 17.10 -7.80
C ILE A 453 12.83 15.98 -8.50
N GLY A 454 12.93 15.89 -9.83
CA GLY A 454 12.32 14.82 -10.62
C GLY A 454 12.82 13.43 -10.25
N PHE A 455 14.12 13.31 -9.90
CA PHE A 455 14.70 12.06 -9.38
C PHE A 455 14.11 11.67 -8.02
N LEU A 456 13.91 12.62 -7.12
CA LEU A 456 13.37 12.39 -5.79
C LEU A 456 11.87 12.07 -5.80
N LEU A 457 11.14 12.49 -6.84
CA LEU A 457 9.68 12.41 -6.91
C LEU A 457 9.13 10.98 -6.78
N PRO A 458 9.57 9.95 -7.55
CA PRO A 458 9.08 8.59 -7.40
C PRO A 458 9.52 7.93 -6.09
N ILE A 459 10.64 8.35 -5.52
CA ILE A 459 11.12 7.87 -4.21
C ILE A 459 10.19 8.35 -3.10
N ALA A 460 9.83 9.62 -3.11
CA ALA A 460 8.91 10.23 -2.17
C ALA A 460 7.48 9.66 -2.30
N GLN A 461 7.02 9.43 -3.55
CA GLN A 461 5.68 8.92 -3.87
C GLN A 461 5.40 7.55 -3.21
N VAL A 462 6.39 6.66 -3.18
CA VAL A 462 6.22 5.30 -2.60
C VAL A 462 6.28 5.33 -1.08
N ARG A 463 7.04 6.25 -0.49
CA ARG A 463 7.31 6.29 0.96
C ARG A 463 6.20 6.95 1.76
N ASN A 464 5.80 8.16 1.38
CA ASN A 464 4.78 8.91 2.11
C ASN A 464 4.17 10.00 1.23
N TYR A 465 2.84 10.20 1.34
CA TYR A 465 2.15 11.24 0.60
C TYR A 465 2.64 12.67 0.96
N GLY A 466 2.99 12.92 2.23
CA GLY A 466 3.56 14.22 2.64
C GLY A 466 4.90 14.48 1.98
N MET A 467 5.81 13.48 1.94
CA MET A 467 7.08 13.57 1.22
C MET A 467 6.87 13.83 -0.28
N PHE A 468 5.89 13.13 -0.88
CA PHE A 468 5.53 13.36 -2.28
C PHE A 468 5.05 14.81 -2.51
N ALA A 469 4.20 15.34 -1.63
CA ALA A 469 3.74 16.73 -1.72
C ALA A 469 4.90 17.73 -1.54
N THR A 470 5.82 17.46 -0.61
CA THR A 470 7.03 18.28 -0.38
C THR A 470 7.92 18.36 -1.63
N VAL A 471 8.09 17.26 -2.35
CA VAL A 471 8.94 17.20 -3.55
C VAL A 471 8.20 17.74 -4.79
N LEU A 472 6.91 17.44 -4.92
CA LEU A 472 6.10 17.89 -6.05
C LEU A 472 5.90 19.40 -6.05
N THR A 473 5.71 20.03 -4.89
CA THR A 473 5.40 21.45 -4.80
C THR A 473 6.50 22.35 -5.38
N PRO A 474 7.79 22.24 -5.02
CA PRO A 474 8.85 23.06 -5.62
C PRO A 474 8.99 22.79 -7.13
N LEU A 475 8.79 21.55 -7.59
CA LEU A 475 8.83 21.23 -9.01
C LEU A 475 7.78 22.02 -9.78
N VAL A 476 6.55 22.03 -9.29
CA VAL A 476 5.43 22.72 -9.96
C VAL A 476 5.59 24.25 -9.83
N VAL A 477 6.05 24.76 -8.68
CA VAL A 477 6.34 26.19 -8.48
C VAL A 477 7.38 26.65 -9.51
N VAL A 478 8.48 25.90 -9.63
CA VAL A 478 9.53 26.24 -10.61
C VAL A 478 9.03 26.16 -12.05
N GLN A 479 8.19 25.18 -12.40
CA GLN A 479 7.68 25.04 -13.77
C GLN A 479 6.67 26.13 -14.16
N LEU A 480 5.78 26.53 -13.25
CA LEU A 480 4.70 27.48 -13.55
C LEU A 480 5.09 28.95 -13.34
N ASP A 481 6.11 29.21 -12.51
CA ASP A 481 6.52 30.56 -12.11
C ASP A 481 7.87 30.98 -12.70
N LEU A 482 8.38 30.21 -13.64
CA LEU A 482 9.63 30.52 -14.33
C LEU A 482 9.49 31.84 -15.11
N GLY A 483 10.37 32.79 -14.83
CA GLY A 483 10.36 34.10 -15.45
C GLY A 483 9.64 35.19 -14.62
N ARG A 484 9.07 34.86 -13.47
CA ARG A 484 8.57 35.83 -12.50
C ARG A 484 9.48 35.83 -11.28
N ALA A 485 9.91 36.99 -10.84
CA ALA A 485 10.74 37.11 -9.63
C ALA A 485 10.05 36.46 -8.46
N GLY A 486 10.69 35.47 -7.84
CA GLY A 486 10.18 34.76 -6.67
C GLY A 486 10.03 35.68 -5.48
N THR A 487 8.81 36.18 -5.29
CA THR A 487 8.46 37.02 -4.16
C THR A 487 7.86 36.13 -3.03
N TRP A 488 8.00 36.60 -1.80
CA TRP A 488 7.35 35.96 -0.64
C TRP A 488 5.83 35.87 -0.83
N ASP A 489 5.24 36.78 -1.63
CA ASP A 489 3.82 36.78 -1.96
C ASP A 489 3.39 35.50 -2.67
N LEU A 490 4.25 34.92 -3.52
CA LEU A 490 4.00 33.63 -4.16
C LEU A 490 3.87 32.48 -3.15
N VAL A 491 4.78 32.45 -2.17
CA VAL A 491 4.74 31.42 -1.12
C VAL A 491 3.51 31.58 -0.26
N LEU A 492 3.20 32.80 0.10
CA LEU A 492 2.03 33.12 0.94
C LEU A 492 0.73 32.77 0.21
N ALA A 493 0.59 33.16 -1.07
CA ALA A 493 -0.56 32.78 -1.90
C ALA A 493 -0.73 31.26 -1.97
N ARG A 494 0.36 30.50 -2.23
CA ARG A 494 0.34 29.03 -2.25
C ARG A 494 -0.11 28.41 -0.95
N LEU A 495 0.33 28.94 0.17
CA LEU A 495 -0.03 28.46 1.50
C LEU A 495 -1.50 28.75 1.79
N LEU A 496 -1.95 29.97 1.53
CA LEU A 496 -3.33 30.40 1.72
C LEU A 496 -4.28 29.55 0.88
N ASP A 497 -4.03 29.38 -0.42
CA ASP A 497 -4.84 28.57 -1.33
C ASP A 497 -4.91 27.11 -0.89
N THR A 498 -3.77 26.56 -0.42
CA THR A 498 -3.74 25.19 0.10
C THR A 498 -4.53 25.06 1.41
N ILE A 499 -4.42 26.03 2.32
CA ILE A 499 -5.17 26.07 3.58
C ILE A 499 -6.67 26.16 3.28
N VAL A 500 -7.08 27.10 2.43
CA VAL A 500 -8.49 27.28 2.03
C VAL A 500 -9.03 25.99 1.41
N GLY A 501 -8.31 25.38 0.45
CA GLY A 501 -8.70 24.12 -0.16
C GLY A 501 -8.84 22.98 0.86
N CYS A 502 -7.90 22.86 1.81
CA CYS A 502 -7.98 21.88 2.89
C CYS A 502 -9.18 22.15 3.82
N VAL A 503 -9.45 23.40 4.19
CA VAL A 503 -10.58 23.79 5.04
C VAL A 503 -11.90 23.46 4.34
N VAL A 504 -12.04 23.81 3.06
CA VAL A 504 -13.23 23.45 2.26
C VAL A 504 -13.47 21.95 2.29
N VAL A 505 -12.43 21.15 2.04
CA VAL A 505 -12.55 19.67 2.08
C VAL A 505 -12.88 19.16 3.47
N LEU A 506 -12.27 19.70 4.52
CA LEU A 506 -12.54 19.25 5.89
C LEU A 506 -13.96 19.60 6.34
N ILE A 507 -14.49 20.77 5.99
CA ILE A 507 -15.84 21.15 6.35
C ILE A 507 -16.86 20.45 5.45
N PHE A 508 -16.81 20.71 4.14
CA PHE A 508 -17.84 20.28 3.19
C PHE A 508 -17.62 18.86 2.66
N GLY A 509 -16.38 18.37 2.63
CA GLY A 509 -16.04 17.05 2.17
C GLY A 509 -15.97 15.99 3.27
N TYR A 510 -15.79 16.39 4.54
CA TYR A 510 -15.61 15.47 5.65
C TYR A 510 -16.64 15.69 6.78
N LEU A 511 -16.77 16.91 7.31
CA LEU A 511 -17.58 17.19 8.50
C LEU A 511 -19.08 17.04 8.27
N LEU A 512 -19.59 17.45 7.13
CA LEU A 512 -21.01 17.37 6.74
C LEU A 512 -21.51 15.94 6.46
N TRP A 513 -20.64 14.93 6.43
CA TRP A 513 -20.98 13.56 6.03
C TRP A 513 -20.76 12.54 7.15
N PRO A 514 -21.57 12.53 8.22
CA PRO A 514 -21.38 11.66 9.38
C PRO A 514 -21.43 10.16 9.04
N ALA A 515 -22.25 9.76 8.06
CA ALA A 515 -22.36 8.37 7.63
C ALA A 515 -21.07 7.82 6.97
N SER A 516 -20.21 8.68 6.40
CA SER A 516 -18.91 8.26 5.85
C SER A 516 -17.85 8.04 6.93
N ARG A 517 -18.17 8.36 8.18
CA ARG A 517 -17.26 8.22 9.34
C ARG A 517 -17.47 6.91 10.10
N THR A 518 -18.52 6.14 9.76
CA THR A 518 -18.73 4.83 10.37
C THR A 518 -17.65 3.87 9.88
N PRO A 519 -16.77 3.39 10.79
CA PRO A 519 -15.70 2.49 10.38
C PRO A 519 -16.29 1.17 9.88
N GLN A 520 -15.93 0.77 8.67
CA GLN A 520 -16.25 -0.58 8.15
C GLN A 520 -15.36 -1.67 8.76
N VAL A 521 -14.53 -1.31 9.75
CA VAL A 521 -13.58 -2.25 10.37
C VAL A 521 -14.31 -3.43 10.99
N GLY A 522 -15.46 -3.22 11.67
CA GLY A 522 -16.24 -4.30 12.27
C GLY A 522 -16.73 -5.31 11.24
N GLY A 523 -17.32 -4.85 10.14
CA GLY A 523 -17.75 -5.75 9.06
C GLY A 523 -16.59 -6.53 8.44
N LYS A 524 -15.46 -5.87 8.15
CA LYS A 524 -14.26 -6.54 7.64
C LYS A 524 -13.63 -7.49 8.66
N LEU A 525 -13.70 -7.17 9.94
CA LEU A 525 -13.24 -8.06 11.01
C LEU A 525 -14.11 -9.31 11.08
N ALA A 526 -15.43 -9.16 11.04
CA ALA A 526 -16.36 -10.29 10.97
C ALA A 526 -16.11 -11.19 9.74
N ASP A 527 -15.88 -10.58 8.56
CA ASP A 527 -15.55 -11.31 7.35
C ASP A 527 -14.22 -12.06 7.47
N ALA A 528 -13.21 -11.46 8.09
CA ALA A 528 -11.92 -12.08 8.34
C ALA A 528 -12.03 -13.25 9.33
N ILE A 529 -12.79 -13.09 10.45
CA ILE A 529 -13.05 -14.17 11.40
C ILE A 529 -13.78 -15.35 10.70
N ARG A 530 -14.80 -15.06 9.89
CA ARG A 530 -15.53 -16.09 9.12
C ARG A 530 -14.62 -16.78 8.09
N ALA A 531 -13.65 -16.09 7.52
CA ALA A 531 -12.66 -16.72 6.64
C ALA A 531 -11.71 -17.62 7.40
N VAL A 532 -11.27 -17.20 8.60
CA VAL A 532 -10.44 -18.05 9.48
C VAL A 532 -11.21 -19.28 9.91
N SER A 533 -12.51 -19.17 10.25
CA SER A 533 -13.37 -20.30 10.58
C SER A 533 -13.39 -21.34 9.45
N ARG A 534 -13.68 -20.89 8.21
CA ARG A 534 -13.70 -21.79 7.04
C ARG A 534 -12.33 -22.40 6.71
N TYR A 535 -11.27 -21.67 6.97
CA TYR A 535 -9.91 -22.18 6.81
C TYR A 535 -9.59 -23.23 7.87
N ALA A 536 -9.93 -22.98 9.14
CA ALA A 536 -9.74 -23.92 10.25
C ALA A 536 -10.47 -25.24 10.00
N ASP A 537 -11.74 -25.17 9.58
CA ASP A 537 -12.55 -26.35 9.23
C ASP A 537 -11.86 -27.27 8.22
N ARG A 538 -11.21 -26.69 7.21
CA ARG A 538 -10.53 -27.50 6.19
C ARG A 538 -9.09 -27.84 6.56
N ALA A 539 -8.38 -26.95 7.27
CA ALA A 539 -6.96 -27.10 7.56
C ALA A 539 -6.66 -28.15 8.64
N LEU A 540 -7.59 -28.33 9.57
CA LEU A 540 -7.45 -29.23 10.72
C LEU A 540 -8.03 -30.61 10.49
N ARG A 541 -8.51 -30.94 9.27
CA ARG A 541 -9.04 -32.26 8.89
C ARG A 541 -8.11 -32.99 7.92
N ALA A 542 -8.35 -34.28 7.74
CA ALA A 542 -7.53 -35.16 6.91
C ALA A 542 -7.51 -34.80 5.41
N ASP A 543 -8.57 -34.17 4.87
CA ASP A 543 -8.64 -33.84 3.43
C ASP A 543 -7.96 -32.49 3.10
N PRO A 544 -6.80 -32.48 2.43
CA PRO A 544 -6.07 -31.26 2.10
C PRO A 544 -6.67 -30.48 0.91
N ARG A 545 -7.72 -31.02 0.22
CA ARG A 545 -8.26 -30.43 -1.00
C ARG A 545 -8.85 -29.05 -0.75
N GLY A 546 -8.41 -28.06 -1.54
CA GLY A 546 -8.88 -26.68 -1.46
C GLY A 546 -8.34 -25.86 -0.28
N ARG A 547 -7.55 -26.45 0.64
CA ARG A 547 -6.96 -25.78 1.80
C ARG A 547 -6.13 -24.58 1.42
N SER A 548 -5.22 -24.71 0.45
CA SER A 548 -4.36 -23.62 -0.02
C SER A 548 -5.15 -22.44 -0.60
N SER A 549 -6.31 -22.71 -1.26
CA SER A 549 -7.17 -21.65 -1.79
C SER A 549 -7.88 -20.87 -0.68
N LEU A 550 -8.36 -21.57 0.36
CA LEU A 550 -8.98 -20.97 1.54
C LEU A 550 -7.97 -20.16 2.33
N ARG A 551 -6.76 -20.69 2.53
CA ARG A 551 -5.65 -19.97 3.16
C ARG A 551 -5.38 -18.65 2.45
N ARG A 552 -5.19 -18.66 1.12
CA ARG A 552 -4.96 -17.43 0.35
C ARG A 552 -6.08 -16.40 0.52
N ARG A 553 -7.34 -16.85 0.52
CA ARG A 553 -8.50 -15.97 0.76
C ARG A 553 -8.46 -15.38 2.16
N THR A 554 -8.15 -16.18 3.18
CA THR A 554 -8.05 -15.75 4.57
C THR A 554 -6.96 -14.70 4.75
N TYR A 555 -5.75 -14.96 4.25
CA TYR A 555 -4.65 -13.99 4.34
C TYR A 555 -4.93 -12.70 3.54
N ARG A 556 -5.65 -12.78 2.41
CA ARG A 556 -6.10 -11.60 1.67
C ARG A 556 -7.09 -10.78 2.51
N GLN A 557 -8.08 -11.41 3.13
CA GLN A 557 -9.05 -10.72 3.99
C GLN A 557 -8.40 -10.10 5.23
N LEU A 558 -7.42 -10.76 5.84
CA LEU A 558 -6.62 -10.18 6.92
C LEU A 558 -5.81 -8.95 6.45
N SER A 559 -5.24 -9.00 5.26
CA SER A 559 -4.54 -7.87 4.64
C SER A 559 -5.48 -6.69 4.37
N ASP A 560 -6.68 -6.96 3.84
CA ASP A 560 -7.72 -5.96 3.58
C ASP A 560 -8.23 -5.32 4.88
N LEU A 561 -8.47 -6.15 5.92
CA LEU A 561 -8.83 -5.68 7.26
C LEU A 561 -7.75 -4.75 7.83
N ARG A 562 -6.49 -5.12 7.70
CA ARG A 562 -5.38 -4.31 8.20
C ARG A 562 -5.23 -2.99 7.45
N THR A 563 -5.44 -3.00 6.14
CA THR A 563 -5.43 -1.80 5.30
C THR A 563 -6.54 -0.83 5.72
N GLU A 564 -7.74 -1.36 5.96
CA GLU A 564 -8.86 -0.55 6.45
C GLU A 564 -8.62 -0.03 7.86
N PHE A 565 -8.07 -0.88 8.75
CA PHE A 565 -7.67 -0.46 10.09
C PHE A 565 -6.67 0.70 10.05
N GLN A 566 -5.61 0.60 9.24
CA GLN A 566 -4.60 1.67 9.10
C GLN A 566 -5.22 2.96 8.56
N ARG A 567 -6.19 2.85 7.66
CA ARG A 567 -6.95 3.99 7.15
C ARG A 567 -7.75 4.69 8.23
N VAL A 568 -8.48 3.93 9.05
CA VAL A 568 -9.36 4.45 10.10
C VAL A 568 -8.56 4.94 11.30
N LEU A 569 -7.40 4.36 11.60
CA LEU A 569 -6.54 4.78 12.72
C LEU A 569 -6.11 6.25 12.62
N VAL A 570 -5.98 6.77 11.41
CA VAL A 570 -5.59 8.17 11.14
C VAL A 570 -6.80 9.12 11.22
N GLU A 571 -8.04 8.60 11.26
CA GLU A 571 -9.22 9.43 11.40
C GLU A 571 -9.30 10.05 12.80
N PRO A 572 -9.61 11.36 12.91
CA PRO A 572 -9.72 12.03 14.21
C PRO A 572 -10.98 11.55 14.94
N PHE A 573 -11.02 11.84 16.27
CA PHE A 573 -12.15 11.62 17.16
C PHE A 573 -12.46 10.14 17.46
N THR A 574 -13.75 9.82 17.61
CA THR A 574 -14.24 8.53 18.11
C THR A 574 -13.95 7.36 17.18
N ALA A 575 -13.90 7.59 15.85
CA ALA A 575 -13.67 6.54 14.87
C ALA A 575 -12.27 5.92 15.00
N GLY A 576 -11.22 6.75 15.08
CA GLY A 576 -9.85 6.28 15.27
C GLY A 576 -9.65 5.58 16.61
N ARG A 577 -10.29 6.07 17.68
CA ARG A 577 -10.23 5.44 19.02
C ARG A 577 -10.92 4.07 19.05
N ARG A 578 -12.11 3.93 18.42
CA ARG A 578 -12.81 2.65 18.29
C ARG A 578 -12.00 1.65 17.46
N ALA A 579 -11.41 2.10 16.36
CA ALA A 579 -10.52 1.25 15.58
C ALA A 579 -9.30 0.80 16.39
N ALA A 580 -8.66 1.71 17.14
CA ALA A 580 -7.51 1.40 17.98
C ALA A 580 -7.83 0.32 19.03
N ALA A 581 -9.05 0.30 19.58
CA ALA A 581 -9.49 -0.71 20.52
C ALA A 581 -9.51 -2.12 19.93
N TRP A 582 -9.75 -2.28 18.62
CA TRP A 582 -9.76 -3.59 17.94
C TRP A 582 -8.37 -4.07 17.49
N TYR A 583 -7.33 -3.27 17.67
CA TYR A 583 -5.98 -3.64 17.25
C TYR A 583 -5.47 -4.94 17.90
N PRO A 584 -5.66 -5.18 19.20
CA PRO A 584 -5.27 -6.43 19.83
C PRO A 584 -5.93 -7.66 19.21
N SER A 585 -7.24 -7.55 18.87
CA SER A 585 -7.98 -8.64 18.24
C SER A 585 -7.51 -8.93 16.81
N ILE A 586 -7.14 -7.90 16.06
CA ILE A 586 -6.58 -8.05 14.69
C ILE A 586 -5.25 -8.80 14.77
N VAL A 587 -4.37 -8.42 15.70
CA VAL A 587 -3.07 -9.09 15.90
C VAL A 587 -3.26 -10.54 16.39
N ALA A 588 -4.20 -10.76 17.29
CA ALA A 588 -4.53 -12.10 17.78
C ALA A 588 -5.10 -12.99 16.65
N LEU A 589 -5.96 -12.44 15.77
CA LEU A 589 -6.53 -13.16 14.63
C LEU A 589 -5.45 -13.55 13.60
N GLU A 590 -4.46 -12.69 13.35
CA GLU A 590 -3.31 -13.00 12.52
C GLU A 590 -2.46 -14.14 13.13
N ARG A 591 -2.32 -14.15 14.46
CA ARG A 591 -1.61 -15.22 15.18
C ARG A 591 -2.39 -16.53 15.10
N LEU A 592 -3.67 -16.52 15.39
CA LEU A 592 -4.56 -17.66 15.27
C LEU A 592 -4.45 -18.30 13.88
N THR A 593 -4.51 -17.49 12.82
CA THR A 593 -4.37 -18.00 11.44
C THR A 593 -3.01 -18.66 11.22
N SER A 594 -1.95 -18.15 11.84
CA SER A 594 -0.61 -18.74 11.72
C SER A 594 -0.49 -20.03 12.52
N SER A 595 -1.15 -20.14 13.70
CA SER A 595 -1.21 -21.38 14.49
C SER A 595 -1.95 -22.49 13.73
N ILE A 596 -3.09 -22.18 13.10
CA ILE A 596 -3.81 -23.10 12.25
C ILE A 596 -2.95 -23.56 11.07
N THR A 597 -2.22 -22.63 10.42
CA THR A 597 -1.32 -22.97 9.30
C THR A 597 -0.18 -23.89 9.74
N ARG A 598 0.39 -23.67 10.93
CA ARG A 598 1.43 -24.54 11.51
C ARG A 598 0.92 -25.96 11.72
N ILE A 599 -0.24 -26.11 12.35
CA ILE A 599 -0.84 -27.43 12.60
C ILE A 599 -1.13 -28.13 11.27
N ALA A 600 -1.67 -27.42 10.28
CA ALA A 600 -1.94 -27.99 8.96
C ALA A 600 -0.67 -28.54 8.29
N VAL A 601 0.47 -27.86 8.41
CA VAL A 601 1.76 -28.33 7.89
C VAL A 601 2.25 -29.56 8.68
N GLU A 602 2.08 -29.55 9.99
CA GLU A 602 2.46 -30.67 10.87
C GLU A 602 1.64 -31.94 10.55
N ILE A 603 0.32 -31.80 10.35
CA ILE A 603 -0.55 -32.92 9.93
C ILE A 603 -0.10 -33.51 8.57
N ASP A 604 0.25 -32.67 7.60
CA ASP A 604 0.72 -33.14 6.29
C ASP A 604 2.03 -33.95 6.37
N HIS A 605 2.79 -33.76 7.46
CA HIS A 605 4.07 -34.44 7.68
C HIS A 605 4.02 -35.47 8.82
N GLY A 606 2.84 -36.04 9.07
CA GLY A 606 2.64 -37.22 9.91
C GLY A 606 2.27 -36.95 11.36
N GLU A 607 2.09 -35.70 11.76
CA GLU A 607 1.56 -35.41 13.09
C GLU A 607 0.06 -35.79 13.22
N PRO A 608 -0.41 -36.13 14.44
CA PRO A 608 -1.78 -36.58 14.64
C PRO A 608 -2.80 -35.51 14.24
N ILE A 609 -3.93 -35.99 13.71
CA ILE A 609 -5.08 -35.16 13.33
C ILE A 609 -5.95 -34.95 14.57
N PRO A 610 -6.37 -33.72 14.88
CA PRO A 610 -7.25 -33.47 16.02
C PRO A 610 -8.62 -34.08 15.81
N PRO A 611 -9.38 -34.43 16.90
CA PRO A 611 -10.71 -34.99 16.81
C PRO A 611 -11.66 -34.02 16.08
N ASP A 612 -12.48 -34.57 15.17
CA ASP A 612 -13.48 -33.78 14.42
C ASP A 612 -14.44 -33.00 15.33
N THR A 613 -14.80 -33.56 16.50
CA THR A 613 -15.66 -32.88 17.49
C THR A 613 -15.06 -31.63 18.06
N GLU A 614 -13.74 -31.59 18.26
CA GLU A 614 -13.01 -30.39 18.74
C GLU A 614 -12.90 -29.34 17.63
N VAL A 615 -12.68 -29.79 16.39
CA VAL A 615 -12.67 -28.90 15.20
C VAL A 615 -14.06 -28.29 14.99
N ASP A 616 -15.13 -29.06 15.07
CA ASP A 616 -16.52 -28.57 14.94
C ASP A 616 -16.85 -27.53 16.01
N ARG A 617 -16.43 -27.77 17.26
CA ARG A 617 -16.62 -26.82 18.37
C ARG A 617 -15.89 -25.51 18.08
N LEU A 618 -14.63 -25.58 17.65
CA LEU A 618 -13.82 -24.41 17.28
C LEU A 618 -14.48 -23.59 16.16
N VAL A 619 -14.92 -24.27 15.09
CA VAL A 619 -15.59 -23.66 13.93
C VAL A 619 -16.89 -22.97 14.32
N THR A 620 -17.69 -23.62 15.19
CA THR A 620 -18.94 -23.07 15.71
C THR A 620 -18.70 -21.79 16.49
N ILE A 621 -17.71 -21.77 17.38
CA ILE A 621 -17.39 -20.59 18.19
C ILE A 621 -16.86 -19.45 17.29
N LEU A 622 -15.98 -19.74 16.33
CA LEU A 622 -15.47 -18.73 15.39
C LEU A 622 -16.59 -18.14 14.52
N THR A 623 -17.57 -18.98 14.13
CA THR A 623 -18.72 -18.52 13.34
C THR A 623 -19.62 -17.63 14.19
N ALA A 624 -19.97 -18.05 15.42
CA ALA A 624 -20.73 -17.24 16.37
C ALA A 624 -20.03 -15.93 16.70
N LEU A 625 -18.70 -15.94 16.85
CA LEU A 625 -17.91 -14.74 17.05
C LEU A 625 -17.98 -13.77 15.86
N ALA A 626 -17.93 -14.29 14.63
CA ALA A 626 -18.06 -13.48 13.42
C ALA A 626 -19.44 -12.82 13.32
N ASP A 627 -20.50 -13.55 13.69
CA ASP A 627 -21.87 -13.03 13.70
C ASP A 627 -22.05 -11.97 14.79
N ALA A 628 -21.58 -12.24 16.02
CA ALA A 628 -21.60 -11.27 17.13
C ALA A 628 -20.88 -9.96 16.77
N VAL A 629 -19.72 -10.03 16.14
CA VAL A 629 -18.98 -8.83 15.70
C VAL A 629 -19.72 -8.07 14.58
N ARG A 630 -20.45 -8.78 13.71
CA ARG A 630 -21.23 -8.17 12.62
C ARG A 630 -22.48 -7.47 13.13
N ASP A 631 -23.21 -8.12 14.01
CA ASP A 631 -24.54 -7.68 14.45
C ASP A 631 -24.45 -6.78 15.70
N GLY A 632 -23.28 -6.73 16.33
CA GLY A 632 -23.04 -5.95 17.56
C GLY A 632 -23.54 -6.68 18.83
N ASP A 633 -23.69 -8.00 18.74
CA ASP A 633 -24.14 -8.86 19.83
C ASP A 633 -23.01 -9.15 20.85
N PRO A 634 -23.33 -9.61 22.05
CA PRO A 634 -22.33 -10.05 23.01
C PRO A 634 -21.46 -11.17 22.45
N VAL A 635 -20.14 -11.01 22.60
CA VAL A 635 -19.18 -12.02 22.13
C VAL A 635 -19.30 -13.31 22.92
N PRO A 636 -19.16 -14.51 22.26
CA PRO A 636 -19.26 -15.79 22.94
C PRO A 636 -18.17 -15.97 24.01
N GLU A 637 -18.36 -16.96 24.87
CA GLU A 637 -17.33 -17.36 25.82
C GLU A 637 -16.13 -17.99 25.11
N PRO A 638 -14.90 -17.79 25.63
CA PRO A 638 -13.73 -18.39 25.02
C PRO A 638 -13.78 -19.92 25.07
N PRO A 639 -13.36 -20.61 23.98
CA PRO A 639 -13.31 -22.06 23.98
C PRO A 639 -12.24 -22.57 24.94
N VAL A 640 -12.52 -23.69 25.59
CA VAL A 640 -11.55 -24.45 26.39
C VAL A 640 -11.45 -25.86 25.82
N SER A 641 -10.25 -26.34 25.56
CA SER A 641 -9.98 -27.70 25.11
C SER A 641 -8.76 -28.24 25.84
N SER A 642 -8.84 -29.53 26.25
CA SER A 642 -7.73 -30.29 26.81
C SER A 642 -6.92 -31.03 25.73
N ASP A 643 -7.34 -30.96 24.48
CA ASP A 643 -6.64 -31.55 23.37
C ASP A 643 -5.28 -30.84 23.16
N PRO A 644 -4.17 -31.56 23.03
CA PRO A 644 -2.83 -30.97 22.93
C PRO A 644 -2.63 -30.13 21.66
N ILE A 645 -3.37 -30.42 20.58
CA ILE A 645 -3.27 -29.74 19.31
C ILE A 645 -4.21 -28.53 19.26
N ILE A 646 -5.47 -28.70 19.71
CA ILE A 646 -6.51 -27.66 19.65
C ILE A 646 -6.41 -26.69 20.83
N GLY A 647 -5.91 -27.12 22.00
CA GLY A 647 -5.79 -26.28 23.18
C GLY A 647 -5.05 -24.95 22.92
N PRO A 648 -3.88 -24.94 22.27
CA PRO A 648 -3.19 -23.71 21.89
C PRO A 648 -4.01 -22.83 20.93
N VAL A 649 -4.77 -23.40 20.01
CA VAL A 649 -5.66 -22.67 19.10
C VAL A 649 -6.80 -22.00 19.87
N CYS A 650 -7.39 -22.72 20.82
CA CYS A 650 -8.41 -22.18 21.72
C CYS A 650 -7.88 -20.99 22.55
N ALA A 651 -6.63 -21.08 23.00
CA ALA A 651 -5.99 -19.97 23.69
C ALA A 651 -5.80 -18.73 22.79
N ASP A 652 -5.46 -18.91 21.51
CA ASP A 652 -5.40 -17.83 20.52
C ASP A 652 -6.81 -17.22 20.27
N VAL A 653 -7.87 -18.04 20.18
CA VAL A 653 -9.25 -17.56 20.06
C VAL A 653 -9.65 -16.77 21.31
N ALA A 654 -9.30 -17.25 22.49
CA ALA A 654 -9.53 -16.51 23.74
C ALA A 654 -8.88 -15.12 23.73
N GLN A 655 -7.70 -14.98 23.11
CA GLN A 655 -7.06 -13.65 22.94
C GLN A 655 -7.81 -12.76 21.96
N VAL A 656 -8.37 -13.31 20.86
CA VAL A 656 -9.23 -12.54 19.95
C VAL A 656 -10.46 -12.02 20.70
N ILE A 657 -11.12 -12.87 21.46
CA ILE A 657 -12.30 -12.53 22.27
C ILE A 657 -11.95 -11.48 23.34
N ALA A 658 -10.84 -11.66 24.06
CA ALA A 658 -10.37 -10.72 25.07
C ALA A 658 -10.12 -9.34 24.49
N GLY A 659 -9.50 -9.28 23.30
CA GLY A 659 -9.28 -8.03 22.58
C GLY A 659 -10.58 -7.34 22.13
N LEU A 660 -11.63 -8.11 21.81
CA LEU A 660 -12.96 -7.58 21.45
C LEU A 660 -13.74 -7.06 22.65
N ARG A 661 -13.60 -7.70 23.81
CA ARG A 661 -14.21 -7.24 25.07
C ARG A 661 -13.54 -5.97 25.59
N GLY A 662 -12.29 -5.69 25.18
CA GLY A 662 -11.47 -4.48 25.35
C GLY A 662 -11.47 -3.79 26.72
N PRO A 663 -10.54 -2.89 27.02
CA PRO A 663 -10.75 -1.96 28.13
C PRO A 663 -11.91 -1.02 27.75
N ASP A 664 -12.81 -0.82 28.71
CA ASP A 664 -13.93 0.11 28.62
C ASP A 664 -13.47 1.42 27.94
N LEU A 665 -14.07 1.76 26.79
CA LEU A 665 -13.69 2.95 26.02
C LEU A 665 -13.83 4.25 26.82
N ASP A 666 -14.59 4.21 27.91
CA ASP A 666 -14.75 5.31 28.87
C ASP A 666 -13.51 5.50 29.79
N SER A 667 -12.63 4.49 29.90
CA SER A 667 -11.41 4.58 30.72
C SER A 667 -10.23 5.24 29.97
N VAL A 668 -10.28 5.36 28.64
CA VAL A 668 -9.24 6.03 27.84
C VAL A 668 -9.53 7.53 27.74
N ARG A 669 -9.25 8.26 28.81
CA ARG A 669 -9.36 9.73 28.83
C ARG A 669 -8.30 10.33 27.88
N PRO A 670 -8.68 11.28 26.97
CA PRO A 670 -7.79 11.77 25.90
C PRO A 670 -6.59 12.61 26.36
N PHE A 671 -6.46 12.90 27.67
CA PHE A 671 -5.43 13.79 28.21
C PHE A 671 -4.61 13.19 29.38
N ALA A 672 -4.51 11.87 29.48
CA ALA A 672 -3.70 11.21 30.50
C ALA A 672 -2.22 11.68 30.59
N PRO A 673 -1.51 12.00 29.49
CA PRO A 673 -0.14 12.50 29.57
C PRO A 673 -0.04 13.94 30.07
N LEU A 674 -1.02 14.80 29.82
CA LEU A 674 -1.00 16.20 30.29
C LEU A 674 -1.31 16.36 31.77
N ARG A 675 -2.04 15.41 32.39
CA ARG A 675 -2.30 15.42 33.86
C ARG A 675 -1.07 15.07 34.68
N ARG A 676 -0.06 14.42 34.13
CA ARG A 676 1.21 14.19 34.84
C ARG A 676 2.09 15.43 34.96
N LEU A 677 1.78 16.49 34.20
CA LEU A 677 2.51 17.77 34.18
C LEU A 677 1.81 18.87 35.01
N LEU A 678 0.61 18.63 35.54
CA LEU A 678 -0.07 19.57 36.43
C LEU A 678 0.16 19.17 37.91
N PRO A 679 0.59 20.10 38.77
CA PRO A 679 0.81 19.79 40.18
C PRO A 679 -0.49 19.41 40.89
N ARG A 680 -0.38 18.47 41.84
CA ARG A 680 -1.45 17.86 42.64
C ARG A 680 -2.17 18.84 43.62
N ALA A 681 -2.53 20.02 43.19
CA ALA A 681 -3.16 21.04 44.04
C ALA A 681 -4.62 21.28 43.64
N GLN A 682 -5.46 20.24 43.59
CA GLN A 682 -6.93 20.37 43.69
C GLN A 682 -7.56 18.97 43.60
N GLN A 683 -7.41 18.23 44.69
CA GLN A 683 -8.31 17.14 45.06
C GLN A 683 -8.64 17.33 46.54
N ARG A 684 -9.62 18.13 46.81
CA ARG A 684 -10.50 18.06 47.98
C ARG A 684 -11.92 18.33 47.52
#